data_803b25d6d8f2d1d0e4c7db00e9891211
#
_entry.id   803b25d6d8f2d1d0e4c7db00e9891211
#
_cell.length_a   1.000
_cell.length_b   1.000
_cell.length_c   1.000
_cell.angle_alpha   90.00
_cell.angle_beta   90.00
_cell.angle_gamma   90.00
#
_symmetry.space_group_name_H-M   'P 1'
#
loop_
_entity.id
_entity.type
_entity.pdbx_description
1 polymer ?
#
loop_
_entity_poly.entity_id
_entity_poly.type
_entity_poly.pdbx_seq_one_letter_code
_entity_poly.pdbx_strand_id
1 'polypeptide(L)'
;MPEVPSLSGSVSDVFAPDGALARAVPDFEPRAGQIEMASAVARAFEDGGVLLAEAGTGTGKTLAYLVPAILSRQRVLISTGTKNLQEQIYFKDIPALRDALGIPFTATYMKGRANYLCLHRMDQLTDGATGAPVVHDVFLPIIKEWSARTETGDRAELEDLPEDLPFWNEVSATAETCLGTECARYDECFVTRMRQRAAASDLVIVNHHLLCADAAVRQNAFGEVIPACTNAVLDEAHQLEDVATQYFGFSVSTYRLEELARDVERLAASGAIDDRQSQDDLANAINKLRDHARAFFAELAYAHRTSGQTRGEERVRATDASLRGTHDAAAHLTSALDVVESTLALLRRPASGAGDAGAGADETDEGGRAEEIQALARRAGELRTELRFLLRAGDAEYVYFVEFRGRGIFLRASPVDVSKIVRELLLDRMRTTILTSATLTVDGTFDYIRDRLGISTAGELRLPSEFDFARQAILYLPPRMPDPRSADFALAAGREVIEILRRTEGRAFVLFTSYATLGAVQAMAEMALDYPMFVQGTAPRSQLLRQFRATPHAVLFATSSFWQGVDVIGDALSCVIIDKLPFASPSDPITAARIEAIRERGGEPFGEYQVPLAILALQQGLGRLIRHRRDRGVLAVLDPRLRTKGYGRRFLGSLPPAPVVHDLSRIEAFFRD
;
A
#
# COMPACT_ATOMS: atom_id res chain seq x y z
N MET A 1 24.75 41.53 -15.34
CA MET A 1 24.72 40.06 -15.36
C MET A 1 23.35 39.67 -15.85
N PRO A 2 23.17 38.75 -16.80
CA PRO A 2 21.85 38.30 -17.12
C PRO A 2 21.23 37.68 -15.83
N GLU A 3 20.02 38.09 -15.49
CA GLU A 3 19.25 37.49 -14.38
C GLU A 3 19.16 35.99 -14.63
N VAL A 4 19.58 35.18 -13.67
CA VAL A 4 19.38 33.76 -13.72
C VAL A 4 17.85 33.57 -13.71
N PRO A 5 17.24 32.93 -14.71
CA PRO A 5 15.81 32.78 -14.75
C PRO A 5 15.34 32.03 -13.49
N SER A 6 14.25 32.49 -12.90
CA SER A 6 13.63 31.80 -11.77
C SER A 6 13.26 30.37 -12.18
N LEU A 7 13.23 29.43 -11.22
CA LEU A 7 12.81 28.05 -11.50
C LEU A 7 11.40 28.04 -12.13
N SER A 8 10.51 28.89 -11.64
CA SER A 8 9.14 29.04 -12.18
C SER A 8 9.14 29.51 -13.65
N GLY A 9 10.04 30.42 -14.04
CA GLY A 9 10.21 30.85 -15.45
C GLY A 9 10.67 29.71 -16.34
N SER A 10 11.74 29.00 -15.92
CA SER A 10 12.28 27.85 -16.65
C SER A 10 11.25 26.73 -16.82
N VAL A 11 10.42 26.50 -15.81
CA VAL A 11 9.31 25.52 -15.86
C VAL A 11 8.27 25.93 -16.90
N SER A 12 7.86 27.19 -16.93
CA SER A 12 6.89 27.70 -17.91
C SER A 12 7.35 27.51 -19.35
N ASP A 13 8.63 27.71 -19.62
CA ASP A 13 9.23 27.49 -20.94
C ASP A 13 9.18 26.02 -21.38
N VAL A 14 9.34 25.08 -20.46
CA VAL A 14 9.26 23.63 -20.76
C VAL A 14 7.87 23.22 -21.21
N PHE A 15 6.83 23.79 -20.58
CA PHE A 15 5.42 23.49 -20.88
C PHE A 15 4.80 24.38 -21.99
N ALA A 16 5.55 25.33 -22.54
CA ALA A 16 5.07 26.19 -23.62
C ALA A 16 4.65 25.40 -24.87
N PRO A 17 3.77 25.92 -25.73
CA PRO A 17 3.34 25.24 -26.97
C PRO A 17 4.49 24.86 -27.91
N ASP A 18 5.60 25.57 -27.85
CA ASP A 18 6.86 25.33 -28.56
C ASP A 18 7.99 24.87 -27.60
N GLY A 19 7.64 24.52 -26.38
CA GLY A 19 8.57 24.10 -25.32
C GLY A 19 9.19 22.72 -25.54
N ALA A 20 10.03 22.33 -24.60
CA ALA A 20 10.77 21.07 -24.68
C ALA A 20 9.84 19.84 -24.74
N LEU A 21 8.78 19.84 -23.95
CA LEU A 21 7.79 18.74 -23.97
C LEU A 21 7.02 18.66 -25.27
N ALA A 22 6.60 19.80 -25.84
CA ALA A 22 5.89 19.84 -27.10
C ALA A 22 6.72 19.31 -28.28
N ARG A 23 8.04 19.49 -28.24
CA ARG A 23 8.96 18.98 -29.27
C ARG A 23 9.26 17.49 -29.15
N ALA A 24 9.25 16.95 -27.93
CA ALA A 24 9.74 15.59 -27.66
C ALA A 24 8.62 14.55 -27.48
N VAL A 25 7.44 14.97 -27.00
CA VAL A 25 6.33 14.06 -26.70
C VAL A 25 5.28 14.15 -27.81
N PRO A 26 5.05 13.08 -28.58
CA PRO A 26 3.99 13.06 -29.58
C PRO A 26 2.63 13.40 -28.94
N ASP A 27 1.83 14.20 -29.65
CA ASP A 27 0.49 14.62 -29.21
C ASP A 27 0.46 15.34 -27.83
N PHE A 28 1.57 15.97 -27.45
CA PHE A 28 1.59 16.80 -26.24
C PHE A 28 0.67 18.01 -26.40
N GLU A 29 -0.29 18.11 -25.48
CA GLU A 29 -1.19 19.25 -25.40
C GLU A 29 -0.87 20.08 -24.16
N PRO A 30 -0.45 21.34 -24.28
CA PRO A 30 -0.30 22.24 -23.16
C PRO A 30 -1.63 22.40 -22.40
N ARG A 31 -1.59 22.26 -21.09
CA ARG A 31 -2.75 22.37 -20.20
C ARG A 31 -2.50 23.46 -19.18
N ALA A 32 -3.44 24.39 -19.06
CA ALA A 32 -3.29 25.53 -18.15
C ALA A 32 -3.10 25.08 -16.70
N GLY A 33 -3.90 24.11 -16.23
CA GLY A 33 -3.77 23.56 -14.88
C GLY A 33 -2.42 22.84 -14.65
N GLN A 34 -1.85 22.20 -15.67
CA GLN A 34 -0.53 21.57 -15.56
C GLN A 34 0.57 22.61 -15.36
N ILE A 35 0.53 23.70 -16.11
CA ILE A 35 1.49 24.80 -16.01
C ILE A 35 1.37 25.50 -14.64
N GLU A 36 0.13 25.75 -14.19
CA GLU A 36 -0.14 26.35 -12.89
C GLU A 36 0.37 25.49 -11.73
N MET A 37 0.13 24.18 -11.78
CA MET A 37 0.67 23.24 -10.80
C MET A 37 2.19 23.22 -10.83
N ALA A 38 2.79 23.11 -12.00
CA ALA A 38 4.25 23.06 -12.14
C ALA A 38 4.92 24.34 -11.62
N SER A 39 4.31 25.50 -11.86
CA SER A 39 4.76 26.79 -11.33
C SER A 39 4.62 26.89 -9.81
N ALA A 40 3.53 26.35 -9.24
CA ALA A 40 3.35 26.31 -7.78
C ALA A 40 4.38 25.38 -7.11
N VAL A 41 4.63 24.22 -7.71
CA VAL A 41 5.67 23.29 -7.25
C VAL A 41 7.06 23.93 -7.33
N ALA A 42 7.38 24.66 -8.42
CA ALA A 42 8.64 25.36 -8.57
C ALA A 42 8.84 26.41 -7.45
N ARG A 43 7.82 27.24 -7.17
CA ARG A 43 7.86 28.19 -6.05
C ARG A 43 8.07 27.50 -4.71
N ALA A 44 7.38 26.37 -4.47
CA ALA A 44 7.55 25.63 -3.23
C ALA A 44 9.00 25.09 -3.08
N PHE A 45 9.68 24.68 -4.16
CA PHE A 45 11.10 24.30 -4.11
C PHE A 45 12.02 25.50 -3.88
N GLU A 46 11.68 26.69 -4.35
CA GLU A 46 12.43 27.93 -4.09
C GLU A 46 12.27 28.40 -2.64
N ASP A 47 11.02 28.51 -2.17
CA ASP A 47 10.66 29.13 -0.90
C ASP A 47 10.74 28.17 0.30
N GLY A 48 10.51 26.88 0.07
CA GLY A 48 10.34 25.86 1.13
C GLY A 48 8.89 25.77 1.62
N GLY A 49 8.66 24.88 2.60
CA GLY A 49 7.37 24.70 3.24
C GLY A 49 6.52 23.56 2.65
N VAL A 50 5.24 23.56 2.99
CA VAL A 50 4.29 22.54 2.55
C VAL A 50 3.35 23.11 1.49
N LEU A 51 3.16 22.37 0.38
CA LEU A 51 2.16 22.66 -0.65
C LEU A 51 1.15 21.51 -0.73
N LEU A 52 -0.13 21.84 -0.57
CA LEU A 52 -1.24 20.93 -0.85
C LEU A 52 -1.79 21.23 -2.25
N ALA A 53 -1.68 20.28 -3.17
CA ALA A 53 -2.10 20.45 -4.55
C ALA A 53 -3.11 19.37 -4.96
N GLU A 54 -4.40 19.75 -5.04
CA GLU A 54 -5.41 18.93 -5.71
C GLU A 54 -5.44 19.28 -7.19
N ALA A 55 -5.14 18.31 -8.03
CA ALA A 55 -5.23 18.46 -9.47
C ALA A 55 -6.08 17.33 -10.05
N GLY A 56 -7.24 17.67 -10.58
CA GLY A 56 -8.21 16.71 -11.11
C GLY A 56 -7.62 15.78 -12.17
N THR A 57 -8.38 14.74 -12.52
CA THR A 57 -7.94 13.79 -13.55
C THR A 57 -7.66 14.50 -14.88
N GLY A 58 -6.65 14.04 -15.60
CA GLY A 58 -6.26 14.64 -16.88
C GLY A 58 -5.32 15.86 -16.81
N THR A 59 -5.05 16.43 -15.64
CA THR A 59 -4.14 17.59 -15.49
C THR A 59 -2.70 17.25 -15.87
N GLY A 60 -2.27 15.99 -15.77
CA GLY A 60 -0.88 15.61 -16.01
C GLY A 60 0.03 15.87 -14.80
N LYS A 61 -0.48 15.62 -13.59
CA LYS A 61 0.20 15.81 -12.30
C LYS A 61 1.65 15.36 -12.29
N THR A 62 1.91 14.16 -12.81
CA THR A 62 3.24 13.54 -12.77
C THR A 62 4.29 14.43 -13.42
N LEU A 63 4.04 14.91 -14.63
CA LEU A 63 4.96 15.84 -15.30
C LEU A 63 5.01 17.19 -14.58
N ALA A 64 3.88 17.66 -14.03
CA ALA A 64 3.80 18.94 -13.34
C ALA A 64 4.67 19.02 -12.07
N TYR A 65 4.96 17.89 -11.40
CA TYR A 65 5.90 17.89 -10.28
C TYR A 65 7.30 17.37 -10.67
N LEU A 66 7.42 16.48 -11.67
CA LEU A 66 8.74 15.96 -12.09
C LEU A 66 9.60 17.03 -12.77
N VAL A 67 9.02 17.84 -13.65
CA VAL A 67 9.77 18.89 -14.36
C VAL A 67 10.42 19.88 -13.39
N PRO A 68 9.68 20.53 -12.45
CA PRO A 68 10.33 21.39 -11.48
C PRO A 68 11.30 20.65 -10.54
N ALA A 69 11.02 19.39 -10.16
CA ALA A 69 11.94 18.59 -9.37
C ALA A 69 13.29 18.39 -10.08
N ILE A 70 13.28 18.06 -11.37
CA ILE A 70 14.48 17.90 -12.19
C ILE A 70 15.22 19.24 -12.37
N LEU A 71 14.49 20.30 -12.70
CA LEU A 71 15.07 21.63 -12.95
C LEU A 71 15.63 22.28 -11.69
N SER A 72 15.11 21.95 -10.52
CA SER A 72 15.60 22.47 -9.24
C SER A 72 17.04 22.07 -8.92
N ARG A 73 17.56 21.03 -9.57
CA ARG A 73 18.89 20.45 -9.29
C ARG A 73 19.12 20.07 -7.85
N GLN A 74 18.05 19.88 -7.09
CA GLN A 74 18.08 19.43 -5.71
C GLN A 74 17.76 17.93 -5.67
N ARG A 75 18.22 17.25 -4.62
CA ARG A 75 17.80 15.87 -4.38
C ARG A 75 16.36 15.85 -3.91
N VAL A 76 15.50 15.14 -4.64
CA VAL A 76 14.07 15.07 -4.37
C VAL A 76 13.63 13.62 -4.18
N LEU A 77 12.94 13.38 -3.07
CA LEU A 77 12.24 12.13 -2.80
C LEU A 77 10.84 12.19 -3.42
N ILE A 78 10.49 11.19 -4.22
CA ILE A 78 9.15 11.06 -4.81
C ILE A 78 8.51 9.80 -4.22
N SER A 79 7.46 9.98 -3.44
CA SER A 79 6.72 8.87 -2.84
C SER A 79 5.34 8.73 -3.47
N THR A 80 4.97 7.51 -3.87
CA THR A 80 3.68 7.22 -4.50
C THR A 80 2.86 6.22 -3.69
N GLY A 81 1.55 6.14 -3.97
CA GLY A 81 0.67 5.21 -3.26
C GLY A 81 0.90 3.73 -3.61
N THR A 82 1.36 3.41 -4.82
CA THR A 82 1.46 2.03 -5.31
C THR A 82 2.76 1.73 -6.04
N LYS A 83 3.17 0.44 -6.07
CA LYS A 83 4.33 -0.02 -6.84
C LYS A 83 4.18 0.25 -8.35
N ASN A 84 2.98 0.07 -8.90
CA ASN A 84 2.72 0.29 -10.33
C ASN A 84 2.94 1.76 -10.74
N LEU A 85 2.52 2.72 -9.91
CA LEU A 85 2.80 4.14 -10.16
C LEU A 85 4.30 4.45 -10.06
N GLN A 86 4.99 3.84 -9.11
CA GLN A 86 6.44 3.94 -8.97
C GLN A 86 7.17 3.45 -10.23
N GLU A 87 6.78 2.30 -10.76
CA GLU A 87 7.32 1.73 -11.99
C GLU A 87 6.97 2.58 -13.22
N GLN A 88 5.75 3.09 -13.31
CA GLN A 88 5.35 4.01 -14.38
C GLN A 88 6.24 5.26 -14.42
N ILE A 89 6.45 5.90 -13.26
CA ILE A 89 7.33 7.08 -13.18
C ILE A 89 8.73 6.73 -13.67
N TYR A 90 9.30 5.63 -13.17
CA TYR A 90 10.70 5.28 -13.46
C TYR A 90 10.91 4.78 -14.89
N PHE A 91 10.07 3.87 -15.39
CA PHE A 91 10.28 3.24 -16.69
C PHE A 91 9.65 3.99 -17.88
N LYS A 92 8.70 4.90 -17.63
CA LYS A 92 8.00 5.64 -18.69
C LYS A 92 8.26 7.14 -18.63
N ASP A 93 7.96 7.76 -17.49
CA ASP A 93 7.95 9.23 -17.40
C ASP A 93 9.38 9.80 -17.32
N ILE A 94 10.29 9.19 -16.55
CA ILE A 94 11.70 9.62 -16.45
C ILE A 94 12.46 9.53 -17.77
N PRO A 95 12.41 8.43 -18.55
CA PRO A 95 13.03 8.38 -19.87
C PRO A 95 12.51 9.46 -20.82
N ALA A 96 11.18 9.63 -20.89
CA ALA A 96 10.57 10.66 -21.73
C ALA A 96 11.02 12.08 -21.35
N LEU A 97 11.16 12.38 -20.04
CA LEU A 97 11.68 13.66 -19.56
C LEU A 97 13.17 13.83 -19.82
N ARG A 98 13.96 12.78 -19.75
CA ARG A 98 15.39 12.82 -20.09
C ARG A 98 15.60 13.21 -21.55
N ASP A 99 14.82 12.60 -22.44
CA ASP A 99 14.86 12.90 -23.87
C ASP A 99 14.35 14.33 -24.16
N ALA A 100 13.26 14.73 -23.52
CA ALA A 100 12.65 16.04 -23.73
C ALA A 100 13.52 17.20 -23.23
N LEU A 101 14.05 17.08 -22.02
CA LEU A 101 14.79 18.17 -21.38
C LEU A 101 16.24 18.27 -21.86
N GLY A 102 16.85 17.17 -22.32
CA GLY A 102 18.24 17.14 -22.79
C GLY A 102 19.28 17.51 -21.72
N ILE A 103 18.91 17.43 -20.45
CA ILE A 103 19.78 17.77 -19.31
C ILE A 103 20.15 16.51 -18.53
N PRO A 104 21.41 16.38 -18.06
CA PRO A 104 21.81 15.22 -17.28
C PRO A 104 21.17 15.27 -15.88
N PHE A 105 20.53 14.17 -15.49
CA PHE A 105 20.09 13.88 -14.14
C PHE A 105 19.99 12.38 -13.91
N THR A 106 20.10 11.97 -12.66
CA THR A 106 20.04 10.58 -12.24
C THR A 106 18.75 10.30 -11.47
N ALA A 107 18.16 9.15 -11.71
CA ALA A 107 16.97 8.71 -11.00
C ALA A 107 17.08 7.24 -10.64
N THR A 108 16.59 6.88 -9.46
CA THR A 108 16.53 5.50 -8.97
C THR A 108 15.20 5.25 -8.29
N TYR A 109 14.67 4.05 -8.44
CA TYR A 109 13.54 3.61 -7.64
C TYR A 109 13.99 2.62 -6.57
N MET A 110 13.34 2.64 -5.41
CA MET A 110 13.59 1.75 -4.30
C MET A 110 12.31 1.05 -3.88
N LYS A 111 12.38 -0.27 -3.69
CA LYS A 111 11.31 -1.09 -3.11
C LYS A 111 11.76 -1.64 -1.75
N GLY A 112 10.82 -2.15 -0.96
CA GLY A 112 11.15 -2.85 0.28
C GLY A 112 11.96 -4.12 0.00
N ARG A 113 12.81 -4.52 0.95
CA ARG A 113 13.76 -5.67 0.82
C ARG A 113 13.12 -6.95 0.31
N ALA A 114 11.91 -7.26 0.75
CA ALA A 114 11.16 -8.45 0.32
C ALA A 114 10.82 -8.48 -1.18
N ASN A 115 11.07 -7.40 -1.94
CA ASN A 115 10.93 -7.39 -3.39
C ASN A 115 12.21 -7.78 -4.12
N TYR A 116 13.31 -7.98 -3.41
CA TYR A 116 14.61 -8.32 -3.99
C TYR A 116 15.03 -9.73 -3.58
N LEU A 117 15.74 -10.39 -4.49
CA LEU A 117 16.40 -11.65 -4.19
C LEU A 117 17.46 -11.45 -3.10
N CYS A 118 17.45 -12.30 -2.10
CA CYS A 118 18.50 -12.39 -1.10
C CYS A 118 19.45 -13.53 -1.45
N LEU A 119 20.68 -13.19 -1.88
CA LEU A 119 21.68 -14.18 -2.26
C LEU A 119 22.05 -15.11 -1.10
N HIS A 120 22.18 -14.57 0.11
CA HIS A 120 22.45 -15.35 1.32
C HIS A 120 21.38 -16.42 1.57
N ARG A 121 20.09 -16.06 1.50
CA ARG A 121 19.00 -17.04 1.68
C ARG A 121 18.92 -18.06 0.54
N MET A 122 19.24 -17.63 -0.68
CA MET A 122 19.31 -18.54 -1.82
C MET A 122 20.45 -19.57 -1.66
N ASP A 123 21.61 -19.15 -1.16
CA ASP A 123 22.73 -20.04 -0.87
C ASP A 123 22.35 -21.06 0.21
N GLN A 124 21.75 -20.61 1.32
CA GLN A 124 21.26 -21.50 2.38
C GLN A 124 20.29 -22.59 1.88
N LEU A 125 19.40 -22.25 0.94
CA LEU A 125 18.48 -23.22 0.34
C LEU A 125 19.20 -24.21 -0.61
N THR A 126 20.25 -23.76 -1.26
CA THR A 126 21.03 -24.60 -2.18
C THR A 126 21.87 -25.61 -1.41
N ASP A 127 22.48 -25.20 -0.29
CA ASP A 127 23.36 -26.04 0.53
C ASP A 127 22.60 -27.04 1.41
N GLY A 128 21.35 -26.72 1.79
CA GLY A 128 20.46 -27.54 2.62
C GLY A 128 19.58 -28.55 1.88
N ALA A 129 19.79 -28.80 0.58
CA ALA A 129 18.80 -29.42 -0.33
C ALA A 129 18.56 -30.94 -0.18
N THR A 130 18.95 -31.58 0.93
CA THR A 130 18.58 -32.98 1.21
C THR A 130 17.21 -33.06 1.88
N GLY A 131 16.14 -33.29 1.09
CA GLY A 131 14.77 -33.47 1.60
C GLY A 131 13.81 -32.28 1.39
N ALA A 132 14.13 -31.37 0.47
CA ALA A 132 13.33 -30.20 0.17
C ALA A 132 11.94 -30.54 -0.43
N PRO A 133 10.89 -29.74 -0.18
CA PRO A 133 9.59 -29.90 -0.82
C PRO A 133 9.68 -29.80 -2.35
N VAL A 134 8.79 -30.51 -3.09
CA VAL A 134 8.73 -30.51 -4.57
C VAL A 134 8.65 -29.09 -5.18
N VAL A 135 8.15 -28.12 -4.44
CA VAL A 135 8.08 -26.70 -4.85
C VAL A 135 9.47 -26.09 -5.05
N HIS A 136 10.49 -26.52 -4.27
CA HIS A 136 11.87 -26.07 -4.42
C HIS A 136 12.46 -26.55 -5.77
N ASP A 137 12.15 -27.78 -6.18
CA ASP A 137 12.67 -28.37 -7.42
C ASP A 137 12.18 -27.64 -8.68
N VAL A 138 11.02 -26.98 -8.60
CA VAL A 138 10.42 -26.25 -9.74
C VAL A 138 10.94 -24.82 -9.84
N PHE A 139 10.92 -24.05 -8.74
CA PHE A 139 11.17 -22.62 -8.79
C PHE A 139 12.62 -22.22 -8.53
N LEU A 140 13.35 -22.98 -7.71
CA LEU A 140 14.74 -22.66 -7.38
C LEU A 140 15.66 -22.62 -8.61
N PRO A 141 15.59 -23.57 -9.57
CA PRO A 141 16.40 -23.50 -10.78
C PRO A 141 16.12 -22.25 -11.64
N ILE A 142 14.85 -21.87 -11.76
CA ILE A 142 14.42 -20.69 -12.53
C ILE A 142 15.00 -19.41 -11.89
N ILE A 143 14.87 -19.28 -10.57
CA ILE A 143 15.38 -18.12 -9.83
C ILE A 143 16.90 -18.08 -9.88
N LYS A 144 17.58 -19.25 -9.79
CA LYS A 144 19.03 -19.34 -9.85
C LYS A 144 19.58 -18.96 -11.23
N GLU A 145 18.93 -19.40 -12.32
CA GLU A 145 19.31 -18.99 -13.68
C GLU A 145 19.11 -17.49 -13.89
N TRP A 146 17.98 -16.93 -13.42
CA TRP A 146 17.71 -15.51 -13.47
C TRP A 146 18.68 -14.69 -12.62
N SER A 147 19.05 -15.16 -11.43
CA SER A 147 19.97 -14.47 -10.51
C SER A 147 21.35 -14.20 -11.12
N ALA A 148 21.79 -15.02 -12.05
CA ALA A 148 23.05 -14.85 -12.77
C ALA A 148 23.00 -13.76 -13.85
N ARG A 149 21.80 -13.30 -14.25
CA ARG A 149 21.61 -12.35 -15.36
C ARG A 149 21.04 -11.00 -14.89
N THR A 150 20.35 -10.98 -13.74
CA THR A 150 19.72 -9.76 -13.22
C THR A 150 20.76 -8.77 -12.68
N GLU A 151 20.57 -7.49 -13.00
CA GLU A 151 21.35 -6.39 -12.42
C GLU A 151 20.68 -5.80 -11.18
N THR A 152 19.37 -5.97 -11.04
CA THR A 152 18.59 -5.35 -9.96
C THR A 152 18.16 -6.33 -8.89
N GLY A 153 17.99 -7.61 -9.23
CA GLY A 153 17.42 -8.62 -8.35
C GLY A 153 15.96 -8.38 -7.99
N ASP A 154 15.26 -7.48 -8.70
CA ASP A 154 13.86 -7.14 -8.44
C ASP A 154 12.94 -8.24 -8.97
N ARG A 155 12.10 -8.79 -8.10
CA ARG A 155 11.10 -9.78 -8.44
C ARG A 155 10.21 -9.40 -9.64
N ALA A 156 9.96 -8.11 -9.86
CA ALA A 156 9.15 -7.64 -10.98
C ALA A 156 9.71 -8.04 -12.36
N GLU A 157 10.99 -8.39 -12.44
CA GLU A 157 11.60 -8.91 -13.69
C GLU A 157 11.14 -10.34 -14.02
N LEU A 158 10.57 -11.07 -13.05
CA LEU A 158 10.06 -12.45 -13.22
C LEU A 158 8.55 -12.44 -13.52
N GLU A 159 8.18 -11.97 -14.71
CA GLU A 159 6.77 -11.80 -15.11
C GLU A 159 5.99 -13.13 -15.17
N ASP A 160 6.68 -14.24 -15.44
CA ASP A 160 6.08 -15.58 -15.56
C ASP A 160 5.78 -16.25 -14.22
N LEU A 161 6.26 -15.70 -13.09
CA LEU A 161 5.99 -16.25 -11.78
C LEU A 161 4.76 -15.59 -11.13
N PRO A 162 3.88 -16.39 -10.48
CA PRO A 162 2.72 -15.87 -9.77
C PRO A 162 3.10 -14.77 -8.76
N GLU A 163 2.34 -13.67 -8.72
CA GLU A 163 2.59 -12.56 -7.77
C GLU A 163 2.62 -13.03 -6.30
N ASP A 164 1.76 -13.99 -5.95
CA ASP A 164 1.61 -14.51 -4.58
C ASP A 164 2.37 -15.83 -4.37
N LEU A 165 3.52 -16.01 -5.01
CA LEU A 165 4.31 -17.23 -4.87
C LEU A 165 4.91 -17.34 -3.45
N PRO A 166 4.44 -18.26 -2.58
CA PRO A 166 4.93 -18.39 -1.21
C PRO A 166 6.43 -18.67 -1.12
N PHE A 167 6.97 -19.39 -2.12
CA PHE A 167 8.40 -19.70 -2.22
C PHE A 167 9.28 -18.45 -2.28
N TRP A 168 8.77 -17.31 -2.80
CA TRP A 168 9.53 -16.07 -2.84
C TRP A 168 9.97 -15.59 -1.45
N ASN A 169 9.17 -15.85 -0.42
CA ASN A 169 9.51 -15.48 0.96
C ASN A 169 10.73 -16.27 1.49
N GLU A 170 11.05 -17.40 0.89
CA GLU A 170 12.20 -18.23 1.29
C GLU A 170 13.52 -17.72 0.69
N VAL A 171 13.46 -17.05 -0.47
CA VAL A 171 14.62 -16.47 -1.16
C VAL A 171 14.72 -14.95 -1.04
N SER A 172 13.83 -14.31 -0.29
CA SER A 172 13.86 -12.88 0.00
C SER A 172 14.10 -12.62 1.49
N ALA A 173 14.46 -11.39 1.85
CA ALA A 173 14.69 -11.00 3.24
C ALA A 173 13.75 -9.86 3.68
N THR A 174 13.32 -9.89 4.94
CA THR A 174 12.63 -8.79 5.62
C THR A 174 13.63 -7.92 6.40
N ALA A 175 13.14 -6.88 7.07
CA ALA A 175 13.98 -6.11 7.99
C ALA A 175 14.47 -6.96 9.17
N GLU A 176 13.66 -7.92 9.60
CA GLU A 176 13.94 -8.81 10.72
C GLU A 176 14.94 -9.93 10.37
N THR A 177 15.01 -10.33 9.10
CA THR A 177 15.82 -11.49 8.65
C THR A 177 17.09 -11.10 7.90
N CYS A 178 17.31 -9.81 7.63
CA CYS A 178 18.49 -9.31 6.92
C CYS A 178 19.64 -9.04 7.90
N LEU A 179 20.80 -9.63 7.64
CA LEU A 179 22.02 -9.47 8.47
C LEU A 179 22.71 -8.09 8.28
N GLY A 180 22.27 -7.28 7.32
CA GLY A 180 22.87 -5.96 7.10
C GLY A 180 24.32 -6.03 6.63
N THR A 181 25.19 -5.20 7.23
CA THR A 181 26.63 -5.10 6.91
C THR A 181 27.41 -6.35 7.23
N GLU A 182 26.92 -7.16 8.17
CA GLU A 182 27.58 -8.41 8.61
C GLU A 182 27.26 -9.62 7.71
N CYS A 183 26.47 -9.39 6.63
CA CYS A 183 26.14 -10.45 5.67
C CYS A 183 27.35 -10.75 4.78
N ALA A 184 27.74 -12.03 4.68
CA ALA A 184 28.84 -12.47 3.81
C ALA A 184 28.63 -12.09 2.33
N ARG A 185 27.37 -11.87 1.91
CA ARG A 185 27.01 -11.46 0.53
C ARG A 185 26.70 -9.95 0.44
N TYR A 186 27.19 -9.13 1.39
CA TYR A 186 26.84 -7.71 1.48
C TYR A 186 27.21 -6.90 0.23
N ASP A 187 28.41 -7.08 -0.31
CA ASP A 187 28.90 -6.32 -1.46
C ASP A 187 28.17 -6.68 -2.77
N GLU A 188 27.72 -7.92 -2.89
CA GLU A 188 26.97 -8.40 -4.06
C GLU A 188 25.47 -8.19 -3.90
N CYS A 189 25.01 -7.83 -2.69
CA CYS A 189 23.61 -7.74 -2.32
C CYS A 189 22.86 -6.71 -3.19
N PHE A 190 21.77 -7.14 -3.80
CA PHE A 190 20.92 -6.27 -4.63
C PHE A 190 20.33 -5.10 -3.85
N VAL A 191 19.97 -5.29 -2.58
CA VAL A 191 19.49 -4.22 -1.70
C VAL A 191 20.60 -3.21 -1.40
N THR A 192 21.83 -3.66 -1.15
CA THR A 192 22.99 -2.77 -0.96
C THR A 192 23.26 -1.95 -2.22
N ARG A 193 23.31 -2.61 -3.38
CA ARG A 193 23.51 -1.93 -4.68
C ARG A 193 22.39 -0.93 -4.99
N MET A 194 21.14 -1.28 -4.68
CA MET A 194 20.00 -0.37 -4.83
C MET A 194 20.16 0.88 -3.96
N ARG A 195 20.57 0.72 -2.70
CA ARG A 195 20.82 1.84 -1.77
C ARG A 195 21.97 2.73 -2.23
N GLN A 196 23.05 2.14 -2.70
CA GLN A 196 24.21 2.89 -3.26
C GLN A 196 23.78 3.71 -4.48
N ARG A 197 23.01 3.12 -5.39
CA ARG A 197 22.43 3.85 -6.54
C ARG A 197 21.54 5.00 -6.09
N ALA A 198 20.68 4.76 -5.11
CA ALA A 198 19.80 5.80 -4.57
C ALA A 198 20.58 6.94 -3.90
N ALA A 199 21.66 6.63 -3.16
CA ALA A 199 22.54 7.65 -2.56
C ALA A 199 23.26 8.52 -3.61
N ALA A 200 23.48 8.02 -4.82
CA ALA A 200 24.09 8.75 -5.93
C ALA A 200 23.07 9.45 -6.85
N SER A 201 21.75 9.27 -6.61
CA SER A 201 20.71 9.79 -7.53
C SER A 201 20.16 11.15 -7.09
N ASP A 202 19.78 11.97 -8.08
CA ASP A 202 19.09 13.25 -7.89
C ASP A 202 17.62 13.03 -7.52
N LEU A 203 16.97 12.04 -8.14
CA LEU A 203 15.59 11.64 -7.85
C LEU A 203 15.54 10.25 -7.25
N VAL A 204 14.92 10.13 -6.09
CA VAL A 204 14.71 8.84 -5.41
C VAL A 204 13.22 8.55 -5.35
N ILE A 205 12.78 7.50 -6.08
CA ILE A 205 11.37 7.15 -6.22
C ILE A 205 11.05 5.97 -5.31
N VAL A 206 10.08 6.14 -4.40
CA VAL A 206 9.66 5.13 -3.41
C VAL A 206 8.14 4.99 -3.40
N ASN A 207 7.62 4.06 -2.62
CA ASN A 207 6.21 4.06 -2.24
C ASN A 207 6.02 4.53 -0.79
N HIS A 208 4.78 4.87 -0.41
CA HIS A 208 4.47 5.34 0.94
C HIS A 208 4.82 4.33 2.03
N HIS A 209 4.74 3.03 1.74
CA HIS A 209 5.15 1.99 2.68
C HIS A 209 6.64 2.05 3.01
N LEU A 210 7.50 2.25 2.00
CA LEU A 210 8.94 2.38 2.21
C LEU A 210 9.28 3.71 2.90
N LEU A 211 8.55 4.78 2.58
CA LEU A 211 8.67 6.07 3.26
C LEU A 211 8.38 5.94 4.76
N CYS A 212 7.27 5.29 5.13
CA CYS A 212 6.93 5.06 6.53
C CYS A 212 7.91 4.09 7.21
N ALA A 213 8.44 3.10 6.47
CA ALA A 213 9.49 2.21 6.96
C ALA A 213 10.76 2.95 7.33
N ASP A 214 11.21 3.86 6.48
CA ASP A 214 12.37 4.70 6.72
C ASP A 214 12.16 5.61 7.94
N ALA A 215 10.98 6.23 8.03
CA ALA A 215 10.62 7.08 9.17
C ALA A 215 10.66 6.33 10.50
N ALA A 216 10.15 5.09 10.54
CA ALA A 216 10.18 4.25 11.74
C ALA A 216 11.62 3.83 12.14
N VAL A 217 12.47 3.50 11.16
CA VAL A 217 13.89 3.17 11.42
C VAL A 217 14.62 4.38 11.98
N ARG A 218 14.41 5.57 11.41
CA ARG A 218 15.03 6.83 11.89
C ARG A 218 14.56 7.24 13.28
N GLN A 219 13.33 6.88 13.69
CA GLN A 219 12.82 7.14 15.03
C GLN A 219 13.61 6.39 16.10
N ASN A 220 14.04 5.17 15.80
CA ASN A 220 14.78 4.30 16.71
C ASN A 220 16.30 4.56 16.73
N ALA A 221 16.77 5.69 16.18
CA ALA A 221 18.14 6.21 16.19
C ALA A 221 19.20 5.40 15.43
N PHE A 222 18.87 4.36 14.70
CA PHE A 222 19.85 3.52 14.01
C PHE A 222 19.57 3.38 12.50
N GLY A 223 20.25 4.22 11.71
CA GLY A 223 20.35 4.07 10.27
C GLY A 223 19.27 4.76 9.45
N GLU A 224 19.39 4.64 8.16
CA GLU A 224 18.43 5.12 7.16
C GLU A 224 18.20 4.03 6.11
N VAL A 225 16.97 3.95 5.61
CA VAL A 225 16.62 3.07 4.49
C VAL A 225 16.68 3.85 3.18
N ILE A 226 16.15 5.08 3.19
CA ILE A 226 16.15 6.03 2.08
C ILE A 226 17.27 7.06 2.33
N PRO A 227 18.10 7.38 1.35
CA PRO A 227 19.12 8.42 1.48
C PRO A 227 18.50 9.76 1.87
N ALA A 228 19.23 10.56 2.63
CA ALA A 228 18.75 11.87 3.07
C ALA A 228 18.33 12.74 1.88
N CYS A 229 17.08 13.15 1.87
CA CYS A 229 16.48 14.11 0.94
C CYS A 229 15.86 15.25 1.75
N THR A 230 16.04 16.48 1.30
CA THR A 230 15.47 17.66 1.97
C THR A 230 14.14 18.09 1.36
N ASN A 231 13.82 17.59 0.18
CA ASN A 231 12.59 17.89 -0.54
C ASN A 231 11.86 16.61 -0.90
N ALA A 232 10.55 16.63 -0.77
CA ALA A 232 9.70 15.48 -1.06
C ALA A 232 8.46 15.85 -1.89
N VAL A 233 8.06 14.95 -2.78
CA VAL A 233 6.75 14.94 -3.43
C VAL A 233 6.02 13.66 -2.99
N LEU A 234 4.86 13.82 -2.38
CA LEU A 234 3.99 12.74 -1.92
C LEU A 234 2.79 12.68 -2.86
N ASP A 235 2.86 11.81 -3.86
CA ASP A 235 1.78 11.63 -4.86
C ASP A 235 0.77 10.59 -4.34
N GLU A 236 -0.51 10.79 -4.62
CA GLU A 236 -1.64 10.09 -4.00
C GLU A 236 -1.64 10.21 -2.47
N ALA A 237 -1.37 11.43 -1.99
CA ALA A 237 -1.19 11.75 -0.57
C ALA A 237 -2.40 11.41 0.32
N HIS A 238 -3.60 11.25 -0.26
CA HIS A 238 -4.79 10.77 0.44
C HIS A 238 -4.61 9.36 1.07
N GLN A 239 -3.63 8.57 0.60
CA GLN A 239 -3.35 7.22 1.12
C GLN A 239 -2.38 7.24 2.31
N LEU A 240 -1.71 8.35 2.56
CA LEU A 240 -0.61 8.41 3.52
C LEU A 240 -1.08 8.12 4.95
N GLU A 241 -2.28 8.59 5.33
CA GLU A 241 -2.86 8.31 6.65
C GLU A 241 -3.04 6.81 6.89
N ASP A 242 -3.63 6.09 5.92
CA ASP A 242 -3.90 4.66 6.05
C ASP A 242 -2.60 3.86 6.09
N VAL A 243 -1.60 4.21 5.27
CA VAL A 243 -0.29 3.57 5.27
C VAL A 243 0.44 3.82 6.59
N ALA A 244 0.44 5.05 7.09
CA ALA A 244 1.03 5.41 8.38
C ALA A 244 0.36 4.65 9.54
N THR A 245 -0.98 4.58 9.55
CA THR A 245 -1.75 3.82 10.55
C THR A 245 -1.37 2.34 10.60
N GLN A 246 -1.12 1.73 9.45
CA GLN A 246 -0.69 0.34 9.37
C GLN A 246 0.76 0.16 9.80
N TYR A 247 1.63 1.11 9.46
CA TYR A 247 3.06 0.98 9.62
C TYR A 247 3.56 1.29 11.03
N PHE A 248 3.01 2.32 11.67
CA PHE A 248 3.37 2.72 13.03
C PHE A 248 2.62 1.95 14.12
N GLY A 249 2.07 0.80 13.78
CA GLY A 249 1.46 -0.14 14.70
C GLY A 249 2.38 -1.29 15.10
N PHE A 250 1.90 -2.10 16.03
CA PHE A 250 2.55 -3.33 16.49
C PHE A 250 1.75 -4.55 16.03
N SER A 251 2.44 -5.68 15.79
CA SER A 251 1.76 -6.89 15.32
C SER A 251 2.53 -8.15 15.68
N VAL A 252 1.91 -9.05 16.41
CA VAL A 252 2.39 -10.43 16.59
C VAL A 252 1.41 -11.37 15.86
N SER A 253 1.94 -12.29 15.06
CA SER A 253 1.11 -13.18 14.23
C SER A 253 1.63 -14.60 14.22
N THR A 254 0.73 -15.54 13.85
CA THR A 254 1.11 -16.93 13.60
C THR A 254 2.26 -17.05 12.59
N TYR A 255 2.30 -16.18 11.59
CA TYR A 255 3.35 -16.21 10.56
C TYR A 255 4.71 -15.76 11.09
N ARG A 256 4.79 -14.65 11.85
CA ARG A 256 6.07 -14.15 12.39
C ARG A 256 6.72 -15.14 13.36
N LEU A 257 5.91 -15.82 14.19
CA LEU A 257 6.43 -16.85 15.11
C LEU A 257 6.89 -18.11 14.38
N GLU A 258 6.14 -18.57 13.40
CA GLU A 258 6.53 -19.73 12.59
C GLU A 258 7.76 -19.43 11.72
N GLU A 259 7.91 -18.20 11.22
CA GLU A 259 9.10 -17.78 10.47
C GLU A 259 10.34 -17.76 11.39
N LEU A 260 10.22 -17.21 12.62
CA LEU A 260 11.30 -17.30 13.60
C LEU A 260 11.68 -18.75 13.88
N ALA A 261 10.70 -19.63 14.12
CA ALA A 261 10.96 -21.05 14.38
C ALA A 261 11.70 -21.74 13.23
N ARG A 262 11.28 -21.49 11.98
CA ARG A 262 11.94 -22.04 10.79
C ARG A 262 13.35 -21.50 10.57
N ASP A 263 13.58 -20.21 10.84
CA ASP A 263 14.91 -19.61 10.68
C ASP A 263 15.88 -20.19 11.71
N VAL A 264 15.43 -20.40 12.97
CA VAL A 264 16.24 -21.06 14.01
C VAL A 264 16.51 -22.54 13.70
N GLU A 265 15.53 -23.27 13.12
CA GLU A 265 15.75 -24.66 12.63
C GLU A 265 16.80 -24.72 11.53
N ARG A 266 16.78 -23.78 10.59
CA ARG A 266 17.79 -23.70 9.52
C ARG A 266 19.18 -23.48 10.10
N LEU A 267 19.31 -22.56 11.06
CA LEU A 267 20.57 -22.35 11.77
C LEU A 267 21.06 -23.66 12.45
N ALA A 268 20.18 -24.39 13.13
CA ALA A 268 20.52 -25.66 13.76
C ALA A 268 20.97 -26.73 12.75
N ALA A 269 20.36 -26.74 11.56
CA ALA A 269 20.66 -27.71 10.50
C ALA A 269 21.91 -27.37 9.66
N SER A 270 22.37 -26.12 9.67
CA SER A 270 23.50 -25.65 8.85
C SER A 270 24.88 -26.13 9.34
N GLY A 271 24.94 -26.89 10.45
CA GLY A 271 26.20 -27.27 11.08
C GLY A 271 26.88 -26.11 11.84
N ALA A 272 26.16 -25.00 12.03
CA ALA A 272 26.67 -23.85 12.78
C ALA A 272 26.82 -24.12 14.30
N ILE A 273 26.26 -25.23 14.79
CA ILE A 273 26.27 -25.65 16.19
C ILE A 273 26.94 -27.00 16.27
N ASP A 274 28.16 -27.06 16.80
CA ASP A 274 28.96 -28.29 16.88
C ASP A 274 28.53 -29.22 18.02
N ASP A 275 27.97 -28.65 19.09
CA ASP A 275 27.58 -29.39 20.28
C ASP A 275 26.14 -29.95 20.15
N ARG A 276 26.04 -31.29 20.23
CA ARG A 276 24.77 -32.02 20.13
C ARG A 276 23.77 -31.62 21.21
N GLN A 277 24.24 -31.33 22.44
CA GLN A 277 23.37 -30.91 23.53
C GLN A 277 22.72 -29.57 23.21
N SER A 278 23.49 -28.62 22.69
CA SER A 278 22.99 -27.30 22.26
C SER A 278 21.99 -27.41 21.09
N GLN A 279 22.21 -28.35 20.14
CA GLN A 279 21.25 -28.63 19.09
C GLN A 279 19.91 -29.16 19.65
N ASP A 280 19.98 -30.13 20.58
CA ASP A 280 18.81 -30.72 21.22
C ASP A 280 18.05 -29.67 22.08
N ASP A 281 18.78 -28.81 22.82
CA ASP A 281 18.17 -27.73 23.61
C ASP A 281 17.45 -26.71 22.73
N LEU A 282 18.06 -26.34 21.61
CA LEU A 282 17.46 -25.41 20.66
C LEU A 282 16.23 -26.02 19.97
N ALA A 283 16.30 -27.28 19.52
CA ALA A 283 15.17 -28.00 18.96
C ALA A 283 14.00 -28.10 19.96
N ASN A 284 14.29 -28.37 21.22
CA ASN A 284 13.29 -28.37 22.28
C ASN A 284 12.67 -27.01 22.52
N ALA A 285 13.46 -25.93 22.49
CA ALA A 285 12.97 -24.55 22.62
C ALA A 285 12.03 -24.16 21.48
N ILE A 286 12.36 -24.52 20.23
CA ILE A 286 11.53 -24.27 19.04
C ILE A 286 10.21 -25.05 19.10
N ASN A 287 10.26 -26.33 19.47
CA ASN A 287 9.04 -27.13 19.60
C ASN A 287 8.10 -26.54 20.64
N LYS A 288 8.62 -26.12 21.79
CA LYS A 288 7.85 -25.42 22.83
C LYS A 288 7.28 -24.10 22.31
N LEU A 289 8.07 -23.30 21.58
CA LEU A 289 7.60 -22.06 20.97
C LEU A 289 6.40 -22.30 20.05
N ARG A 290 6.48 -23.30 19.16
CA ARG A 290 5.37 -23.66 18.26
C ARG A 290 4.13 -24.13 19.00
N ASP A 291 4.29 -24.97 20.03
CA ASP A 291 3.16 -25.49 20.79
C ASP A 291 2.45 -24.37 21.56
N HIS A 292 3.21 -23.50 22.24
CA HIS A 292 2.64 -22.37 22.96
C HIS A 292 2.07 -21.29 22.02
N ALA A 293 2.66 -21.07 20.84
CA ALA A 293 2.08 -20.21 19.82
C ALA A 293 0.74 -20.73 19.32
N ARG A 294 0.63 -22.03 19.03
CA ARG A 294 -0.65 -22.65 18.61
C ARG A 294 -1.70 -22.53 19.70
N ALA A 295 -1.35 -22.81 20.96
CA ALA A 295 -2.27 -22.69 22.09
C ALA A 295 -2.76 -21.25 22.26
N PHE A 296 -1.85 -20.26 22.27
CA PHE A 296 -2.19 -18.86 22.40
C PHE A 296 -3.13 -18.37 21.28
N PHE A 297 -2.79 -18.63 20.03
CA PHE A 297 -3.62 -18.18 18.90
C PHE A 297 -4.96 -18.95 18.82
N ALA A 298 -5.02 -20.19 19.29
CA ALA A 298 -6.29 -20.93 19.39
C ALA A 298 -7.22 -20.30 20.43
N GLU A 299 -6.72 -19.96 21.62
CA GLU A 299 -7.48 -19.25 22.65
C GLU A 299 -7.89 -17.84 22.19
N LEU A 300 -6.98 -17.10 21.55
CA LEU A 300 -7.25 -15.78 21.00
C LEU A 300 -8.36 -15.85 19.95
N ALA A 301 -8.33 -16.84 19.07
CA ALA A 301 -9.37 -17.07 18.07
C ALA A 301 -10.70 -17.46 18.71
N TYR A 302 -10.67 -18.31 19.73
CA TYR A 302 -11.90 -18.71 20.45
C TYR A 302 -12.57 -17.50 21.13
N ALA A 303 -11.78 -16.61 21.74
CA ALA A 303 -12.28 -15.42 22.42
C ALA A 303 -12.85 -14.35 21.46
N HIS A 304 -12.36 -14.28 20.20
CA HIS A 304 -12.65 -13.18 19.30
C HIS A 304 -13.37 -13.58 17.99
N ARG A 305 -13.50 -14.87 17.65
CA ARG A 305 -14.29 -15.25 16.48
C ARG A 305 -15.78 -15.10 16.77
N THR A 306 -16.44 -14.26 16.00
CA THR A 306 -17.90 -14.18 15.99
C THR A 306 -18.47 -15.42 15.29
N SER A 307 -19.33 -16.16 15.96
CA SER A 307 -19.98 -17.36 15.41
C SER A 307 -20.80 -16.98 14.16
N GLY A 308 -20.42 -17.50 12.98
CA GLY A 308 -21.24 -17.46 11.77
C GLY A 308 -20.67 -16.73 10.56
N GLN A 309 -19.51 -16.08 10.63
CA GLN A 309 -18.89 -15.44 9.45
C GLN A 309 -17.72 -16.28 8.93
N THR A 310 -17.92 -16.87 7.76
CA THR A 310 -16.90 -17.56 6.98
C THR A 310 -16.61 -16.79 5.72
N ARG A 311 -15.30 -16.49 5.49
CA ARG A 311 -14.67 -15.91 4.29
C ARG A 311 -14.66 -14.39 4.23
N GLY A 312 -13.54 -13.82 4.66
CA GLY A 312 -13.14 -12.42 4.53
C GLY A 312 -12.09 -12.09 5.57
N GLU A 313 -11.42 -10.96 5.40
CA GLU A 313 -10.63 -10.33 6.45
C GLU A 313 -11.60 -9.86 7.54
N GLU A 314 -11.47 -10.39 8.75
CA GLU A 314 -12.27 -9.99 9.90
C GLU A 314 -11.36 -9.33 10.93
N ARG A 315 -11.76 -8.15 11.41
CA ARG A 315 -11.09 -7.42 12.50
C ARG A 315 -12.04 -7.27 13.67
N VAL A 316 -11.61 -7.73 14.82
CA VAL A 316 -12.41 -7.69 16.05
C VAL A 316 -11.64 -6.92 17.12
N ARG A 317 -12.26 -5.90 17.71
CA ARG A 317 -11.64 -5.08 18.76
C ARG A 317 -11.22 -5.97 19.93
N ALA A 318 -9.97 -5.84 20.35
CA ALA A 318 -9.42 -6.44 21.54
C ALA A 318 -9.34 -5.40 22.68
N THR A 319 -9.64 -5.84 23.89
CA THR A 319 -9.57 -5.04 25.11
C THR A 319 -8.90 -5.85 26.20
N ASP A 320 -8.42 -5.21 27.27
CA ASP A 320 -7.91 -5.93 28.44
C ASP A 320 -8.89 -7.02 28.91
N ALA A 321 -10.17 -6.71 28.96
CA ALA A 321 -11.21 -7.67 29.37
C ALA A 321 -11.32 -8.89 28.43
N SER A 322 -11.28 -8.67 27.10
CA SER A 322 -11.39 -9.76 26.12
C SER A 322 -10.11 -10.60 26.03
N LEU A 323 -8.96 -10.05 26.38
CA LEU A 323 -7.66 -10.73 26.37
C LEU A 323 -7.37 -11.52 27.65
N ARG A 324 -8.11 -11.27 28.76
CA ARG A 324 -7.86 -11.96 30.05
C ARG A 324 -7.84 -13.47 29.94
N GLY A 325 -8.75 -14.04 29.17
CA GLY A 325 -8.81 -15.49 28.97
C GLY A 325 -7.59 -16.10 28.27
N THR A 326 -6.78 -15.27 27.59
CA THR A 326 -5.58 -15.73 26.89
C THR A 326 -4.28 -15.50 27.67
N HIS A 327 -4.34 -14.91 28.88
CA HIS A 327 -3.16 -14.48 29.63
C HIS A 327 -2.24 -15.64 30.02
N ASP A 328 -2.79 -16.80 30.40
CA ASP A 328 -1.99 -17.97 30.77
C ASP A 328 -1.23 -18.53 29.55
N ALA A 329 -1.91 -18.70 28.43
CA ALA A 329 -1.28 -19.13 27.18
C ALA A 329 -0.24 -18.09 26.67
N ALA A 330 -0.54 -16.81 26.84
CA ALA A 330 0.37 -15.72 26.51
C ALA A 330 1.62 -15.70 27.41
N ALA A 331 1.49 -16.01 28.71
CA ALA A 331 2.62 -16.14 29.63
C ALA A 331 3.53 -17.31 29.22
N HIS A 332 2.95 -18.44 28.83
CA HIS A 332 3.71 -19.59 28.32
C HIS A 332 4.43 -19.26 27.01
N LEU A 333 3.77 -18.56 26.07
CA LEU A 333 4.39 -18.12 24.83
C LEU A 333 5.52 -17.11 25.07
N THR A 334 5.29 -16.16 25.98
CA THR A 334 6.32 -15.19 26.40
C THR A 334 7.54 -15.89 27.00
N SER A 335 7.32 -16.90 27.87
CA SER A 335 8.38 -17.71 28.44
C SER A 335 9.13 -18.53 27.39
N ALA A 336 8.40 -19.09 26.39
CA ALA A 336 9.03 -19.81 25.29
C ALA A 336 9.94 -18.92 24.44
N LEU A 337 9.53 -17.68 24.18
CA LEU A 337 10.38 -16.67 23.50
C LEU A 337 11.61 -16.31 24.34
N ASP A 338 11.49 -16.17 25.68
CA ASP A 338 12.61 -15.98 26.59
C ASP A 338 13.60 -17.15 26.51
N VAL A 339 13.11 -18.40 26.45
CA VAL A 339 13.96 -19.59 26.32
C VAL A 339 14.70 -19.61 25.00
N VAL A 340 14.02 -19.31 23.88
CA VAL A 340 14.67 -19.24 22.55
C VAL A 340 15.75 -18.17 22.54
N GLU A 341 15.46 -16.95 23.03
CA GLU A 341 16.43 -15.86 23.12
C GLU A 341 17.65 -16.26 23.97
N SER A 342 17.41 -16.83 25.15
CA SER A 342 18.49 -17.23 26.08
C SER A 342 19.34 -18.36 25.54
N THR A 343 18.71 -19.37 24.88
CA THR A 343 19.44 -20.49 24.27
C THR A 343 20.34 -19.99 23.15
N LEU A 344 19.82 -19.11 22.27
CA LEU A 344 20.62 -18.48 21.22
C LEU A 344 21.77 -17.61 21.78
N ALA A 345 21.52 -16.86 22.86
CA ALA A 345 22.54 -16.05 23.50
C ALA A 345 23.68 -16.89 24.16
N LEU A 346 23.38 -18.09 24.63
CA LEU A 346 24.38 -19.01 25.14
C LEU A 346 25.30 -19.59 24.06
N LEU A 347 24.75 -19.84 22.85
CA LEU A 347 25.51 -20.32 21.71
C LEU A 347 26.56 -19.31 21.20
N ARG A 348 26.37 -18.03 21.51
CA ARG A 348 27.29 -16.94 21.13
C ARG A 348 28.57 -16.88 21.99
N ARG A 349 28.64 -17.53 23.16
CA ARG A 349 29.85 -17.49 23.98
C ARG A 349 30.94 -18.30 23.33
N PRO A 350 32.12 -17.72 22.98
CA PRO A 350 33.28 -18.50 22.61
C PRO A 350 33.57 -19.45 23.77
N ALA A 351 33.82 -20.71 23.46
CA ALA A 351 34.26 -21.69 24.45
C ALA A 351 35.51 -21.14 25.15
N SER A 352 35.34 -20.51 26.31
CA SER A 352 36.44 -20.07 27.13
C SER A 352 37.14 -21.30 27.68
N GLY A 353 38.16 -21.77 26.97
CA GLY A 353 39.04 -22.81 27.47
C GLY A 353 39.45 -23.91 26.53
N ALA A 354 39.96 -23.60 25.32
CA ALA A 354 40.85 -24.54 24.62
C ALA A 354 41.93 -23.71 23.92
N GLY A 355 43.16 -23.91 24.37
CA GLY A 355 44.32 -23.24 23.82
C GLY A 355 44.61 -23.70 22.39
N ASP A 356 45.15 -22.75 21.69
CA ASP A 356 46.10 -22.85 20.60
C ASP A 356 46.06 -24.15 19.77
N ALA A 357 45.20 -24.20 18.74
CA ALA A 357 45.35 -25.17 17.65
C ALA A 357 44.69 -24.67 16.35
N GLY A 358 45.50 -24.22 15.41
CA GLY A 358 45.16 -24.25 13.97
C GLY A 358 44.59 -22.95 13.38
N ALA A 359 45.49 -22.01 13.06
CA ALA A 359 45.21 -20.97 12.07
C ALA A 359 44.81 -21.62 10.73
N GLY A 360 43.55 -21.45 10.31
CA GLY A 360 43.10 -21.94 8.99
C GLY A 360 41.59 -22.01 8.77
N ALA A 361 40.73 -21.71 9.75
CA ALA A 361 39.32 -21.57 9.50
C ALA A 361 39.01 -20.10 9.10
N ASP A 362 38.16 -19.95 8.08
CA ASP A 362 37.83 -18.68 7.44
C ASP A 362 37.16 -17.74 8.48
N GLU A 363 37.88 -16.76 9.01
CA GLU A 363 37.40 -15.78 10.01
C GLU A 363 36.11 -15.07 9.57
N THR A 364 35.83 -15.03 8.26
CA THR A 364 34.62 -14.45 7.67
C THR A 364 33.38 -15.29 7.90
N ASP A 365 33.50 -16.61 7.99
CA ASP A 365 32.35 -17.52 8.17
C ASP A 365 31.92 -17.60 9.65
N GLU A 366 32.84 -17.51 10.59
CA GLU A 366 32.54 -17.44 12.03
C GLU A 366 31.86 -16.13 12.44
N GLY A 367 32.28 -15.00 11.85
CA GLY A 367 31.64 -13.68 12.07
C GLY A 367 30.19 -13.65 11.61
N GLY A 368 29.91 -14.17 10.41
CA GLY A 368 28.57 -14.23 9.85
C GLY A 368 27.59 -15.10 10.67
N ARG A 369 28.07 -16.22 11.20
CA ARG A 369 27.27 -17.13 12.06
C ARG A 369 26.93 -16.48 13.41
N ALA A 370 27.88 -15.79 14.04
CA ALA A 370 27.66 -15.10 15.30
C ALA A 370 26.60 -14.01 15.17
N GLU A 371 26.60 -13.30 14.04
CA GLU A 371 25.61 -12.25 13.76
C GLU A 371 24.23 -12.82 13.46
N GLU A 372 24.14 -13.96 12.73
CA GLU A 372 22.88 -14.66 12.51
C GLU A 372 22.23 -15.10 13.80
N ILE A 373 23.00 -15.69 14.73
CA ILE A 373 22.54 -16.05 16.06
C ILE A 373 22.04 -14.82 16.82
N GLN A 374 22.77 -13.72 16.76
CA GLN A 374 22.41 -12.47 17.42
C GLN A 374 21.13 -11.86 16.84
N ALA A 375 20.97 -11.89 15.53
CA ALA A 375 19.78 -11.39 14.84
C ALA A 375 18.52 -12.19 15.23
N LEU A 376 18.64 -13.51 15.32
CA LEU A 376 17.54 -14.38 15.77
C LEU A 376 17.19 -14.17 17.25
N ALA A 377 18.19 -14.01 18.11
CA ALA A 377 17.98 -13.72 19.53
C ALA A 377 17.27 -12.35 19.71
N ARG A 378 17.74 -11.31 19.02
CA ARG A 378 17.11 -9.99 19.02
C ARG A 378 15.65 -10.06 18.56
N ARG A 379 15.37 -10.78 17.46
CA ARG A 379 14.02 -10.97 16.94
C ARG A 379 13.08 -11.66 17.93
N ALA A 380 13.57 -12.67 18.68
CA ALA A 380 12.80 -13.32 19.74
C ALA A 380 12.45 -12.33 20.86
N GLY A 381 13.42 -11.50 21.28
CA GLY A 381 13.24 -10.45 22.28
C GLY A 381 12.27 -9.34 21.84
N GLU A 382 12.32 -8.92 20.58
CA GLU A 382 11.38 -7.95 19.98
C GLU A 382 9.95 -8.51 19.97
N LEU A 383 9.75 -9.73 19.48
CA LEU A 383 8.43 -10.40 19.48
C LEU A 383 7.84 -10.53 20.88
N ARG A 384 8.69 -10.86 21.87
CA ARG A 384 8.30 -10.92 23.28
C ARG A 384 7.85 -9.55 23.80
N THR A 385 8.59 -8.49 23.48
CA THR A 385 8.31 -7.12 23.93
C THR A 385 7.01 -6.61 23.29
N GLU A 386 6.85 -6.82 21.99
CA GLU A 386 5.61 -6.48 21.27
C GLU A 386 4.40 -7.25 21.84
N LEU A 387 4.55 -8.56 22.08
CA LEU A 387 3.48 -9.37 22.66
C LEU A 387 3.04 -8.84 24.03
N ARG A 388 3.99 -8.49 24.90
CA ARG A 388 3.69 -7.88 26.21
C ARG A 388 2.96 -6.55 26.10
N PHE A 389 3.35 -5.71 25.14
CA PHE A 389 2.66 -4.44 24.85
C PHE A 389 1.22 -4.69 24.39
N LEU A 390 1.03 -5.59 23.43
CA LEU A 390 -0.29 -5.92 22.87
C LEU A 390 -1.26 -6.50 23.90
N LEU A 391 -0.76 -7.34 24.81
CA LEU A 391 -1.58 -7.98 25.87
C LEU A 391 -2.07 -7.00 26.93
N ARG A 392 -1.31 -5.94 27.21
CA ARG A 392 -1.73 -4.91 28.18
C ARG A 392 -2.94 -4.13 27.70
N ALA A 393 -3.07 -3.91 26.40
CA ALA A 393 -4.15 -3.17 25.74
C ALA A 393 -4.58 -1.89 26.48
N GLY A 394 -3.61 -1.18 27.11
CA GLY A 394 -3.88 -0.07 28.03
C GLY A 394 -3.45 1.31 27.55
N ASP A 395 -2.82 1.43 26.39
CA ASP A 395 -2.42 2.71 25.82
C ASP A 395 -3.55 3.29 24.97
N ALA A 396 -4.06 4.45 25.39
CA ALA A 396 -5.20 5.11 24.72
C ALA A 396 -4.84 5.70 23.34
N GLU A 397 -3.55 5.88 23.03
CA GLU A 397 -3.13 6.32 21.70
C GLU A 397 -3.28 5.21 20.64
N TYR A 398 -3.49 3.96 21.06
CA TYR A 398 -3.62 2.80 20.21
C TYR A 398 -4.99 2.13 20.31
N VAL A 399 -5.46 1.60 19.20
CA VAL A 399 -6.57 0.66 19.16
C VAL A 399 -6.02 -0.75 18.97
N TYR A 400 -6.47 -1.68 19.83
CA TYR A 400 -6.06 -3.08 19.82
C TYR A 400 -7.15 -3.93 19.15
N PHE A 401 -6.73 -4.89 18.33
CA PHE A 401 -7.66 -5.78 17.63
C PHE A 401 -7.00 -7.09 17.22
N VAL A 402 -7.84 -8.10 17.03
CA VAL A 402 -7.47 -9.37 16.42
C VAL A 402 -7.91 -9.33 14.96
N GLU A 403 -7.01 -9.61 14.04
CA GLU A 403 -7.29 -9.70 12.60
C GLU A 403 -7.15 -11.13 12.14
N PHE A 404 -8.18 -11.63 11.45
CA PHE A 404 -8.19 -12.94 10.81
C PHE A 404 -8.04 -12.74 9.30
N ARG A 405 -6.96 -13.29 8.73
CA ARG A 405 -6.67 -13.16 7.31
C ARG A 405 -6.22 -14.50 6.73
N GLY A 406 -7.06 -15.12 5.92
CA GLY A 406 -6.81 -16.47 5.43
C GLY A 406 -6.65 -17.47 6.57
N ARG A 407 -5.46 -18.08 6.69
CA ARG A 407 -5.10 -18.98 7.82
C ARG A 407 -4.39 -18.25 8.95
N GLY A 408 -4.03 -16.98 8.75
CA GLY A 408 -3.27 -16.19 9.71
C GLY A 408 -4.15 -15.55 10.76
N ILE A 409 -3.63 -15.48 11.98
CA ILE A 409 -4.20 -14.76 13.11
C ILE A 409 -3.16 -13.73 13.56
N PHE A 410 -3.61 -12.48 13.71
CA PHE A 410 -2.77 -11.35 14.07
C PHE A 410 -3.36 -10.66 15.30
N LEU A 411 -2.58 -10.49 16.34
CA LEU A 411 -2.88 -9.55 17.41
C LEU A 411 -2.16 -8.24 17.10
N ARG A 412 -2.90 -7.14 16.99
CA ARG A 412 -2.39 -5.86 16.50
C ARG A 412 -2.76 -4.70 17.40
N ALA A 413 -1.92 -3.67 17.36
CA ALA A 413 -2.24 -2.34 17.84
C ALA A 413 -1.91 -1.33 16.74
N SER A 414 -2.84 -0.42 16.44
CA SER A 414 -2.62 0.66 15.47
C SER A 414 -2.88 2.01 16.13
N PRO A 415 -2.10 3.05 15.80
CA PRO A 415 -2.36 4.39 16.32
C PRO A 415 -3.74 4.89 15.87
N VAL A 416 -4.49 5.49 16.77
CA VAL A 416 -5.80 6.09 16.49
C VAL A 416 -5.63 7.36 15.66
N ASP A 417 -4.61 8.15 16.00
CA ASP A 417 -4.25 9.39 15.33
C ASP A 417 -2.78 9.35 14.91
N VAL A 418 -2.53 9.54 13.62
CA VAL A 418 -1.17 9.56 13.05
C VAL A 418 -0.66 10.97 12.75
N SER A 419 -1.47 12.00 13.00
CA SER A 419 -1.17 13.39 12.62
C SER A 419 0.17 13.87 13.20
N LYS A 420 0.41 13.62 14.50
CA LYS A 420 1.67 13.95 15.16
C LYS A 420 2.85 13.16 14.59
N ILE A 421 2.66 11.86 14.37
CA ILE A 421 3.70 10.97 13.82
C ILE A 421 4.11 11.43 12.42
N VAL A 422 3.14 11.66 11.54
CA VAL A 422 3.37 12.12 10.16
C VAL A 422 4.07 13.49 10.18
N ARG A 423 3.61 14.43 10.99
CA ARG A 423 4.24 15.74 11.11
C ARG A 423 5.70 15.64 11.55
N GLU A 424 5.98 14.99 12.68
CA GLU A 424 7.31 14.95 13.29
C GLU A 424 8.32 14.11 12.50
N LEU A 425 7.88 12.98 11.95
CA LEU A 425 8.77 12.02 11.29
C LEU A 425 8.91 12.24 9.79
N LEU A 426 7.94 12.87 9.13
CA LEU A 426 7.95 13.11 7.68
C LEU A 426 8.02 14.59 7.34
N LEU A 427 7.04 15.41 7.79
CA LEU A 427 6.90 16.79 7.29
C LEU A 427 7.96 17.72 7.87
N ASP A 428 8.16 17.73 9.19
CA ASP A 428 9.09 18.64 9.88
C ASP A 428 10.57 18.35 9.54
N ARG A 429 10.86 17.20 8.94
CA ARG A 429 12.21 16.82 8.50
C ARG A 429 12.56 17.30 7.10
N MET A 430 11.56 17.73 6.34
CA MET A 430 11.73 18.18 4.97
C MET A 430 11.72 19.71 4.90
N ARG A 431 12.61 20.28 4.10
CA ARG A 431 12.56 21.71 3.77
C ARG A 431 11.31 22.02 2.96
N THR A 432 10.99 21.13 2.01
CA THR A 432 9.84 21.28 1.12
C THR A 432 9.10 19.96 1.04
N THR A 433 7.78 19.99 1.24
CA THR A 433 6.92 18.83 1.00
C THR A 433 5.74 19.22 0.14
N ILE A 434 5.59 18.53 -0.99
CA ILE A 434 4.47 18.71 -1.91
C ILE A 434 3.56 17.48 -1.76
N LEU A 435 2.35 17.68 -1.29
CA LEU A 435 1.33 16.63 -1.21
C LEU A 435 0.34 16.83 -2.35
N THR A 436 0.23 15.85 -3.22
CA THR A 436 -0.66 15.94 -4.38
C THR A 436 -1.53 14.70 -4.54
N SER A 437 -2.71 14.90 -5.06
CA SER A 437 -3.63 13.84 -5.49
C SER A 437 -4.69 14.41 -6.44
N ALA A 438 -5.45 13.54 -7.08
CA ALA A 438 -6.67 13.93 -7.80
C ALA A 438 -7.82 14.28 -6.84
N THR A 439 -7.75 13.82 -5.60
CA THR A 439 -8.80 13.94 -4.58
C THR A 439 -8.14 14.18 -3.23
N LEU A 440 -8.13 15.42 -2.75
CA LEU A 440 -7.62 15.84 -1.43
C LEU A 440 -8.63 16.71 -0.70
N THR A 441 -9.46 17.44 -1.45
CA THR A 441 -10.42 18.37 -0.85
C THR A 441 -11.77 17.70 -0.57
N VAL A 442 -12.39 18.14 0.50
CA VAL A 442 -13.78 17.85 0.84
C VAL A 442 -14.50 19.18 1.01
N ASP A 443 -15.68 19.33 0.42
CA ASP A 443 -16.41 20.61 0.38
C ASP A 443 -15.57 21.78 -0.18
N GLY A 444 -14.56 21.47 -0.99
CA GLY A 444 -13.68 22.45 -1.62
C GLY A 444 -12.54 22.97 -0.74
N THR A 445 -12.35 22.44 0.48
CA THR A 445 -11.27 22.81 1.41
C THR A 445 -10.30 21.65 1.65
N PHE A 446 -9.09 21.98 2.10
CA PHE A 446 -8.08 21.00 2.52
C PHE A 446 -8.12 20.66 4.02
N ASP A 447 -9.10 21.17 4.76
CA ASP A 447 -9.15 21.04 6.22
C ASP A 447 -9.07 19.59 6.67
N TYR A 448 -9.82 18.69 6.02
CA TYR A 448 -9.80 17.27 6.37
C TYR A 448 -8.39 16.66 6.29
N ILE A 449 -7.69 16.82 5.17
CA ILE A 449 -6.36 16.24 4.99
C ILE A 449 -5.31 16.92 5.89
N ARG A 450 -5.46 18.22 6.15
CA ARG A 450 -4.59 18.95 7.07
C ARG A 450 -4.70 18.40 8.48
N ASP A 451 -5.90 18.20 8.98
CA ASP A 451 -6.15 17.62 10.30
C ASP A 451 -5.60 16.20 10.40
N ARG A 452 -5.88 15.37 9.38
CA ARG A 452 -5.47 13.96 9.39
C ARG A 452 -3.95 13.76 9.31
N LEU A 453 -3.20 14.66 8.69
CA LEU A 453 -1.74 14.59 8.54
C LEU A 453 -0.99 15.58 9.45
N GLY A 454 -1.68 16.35 10.30
CA GLY A 454 -1.06 17.29 11.24
C GLY A 454 -0.43 18.52 10.57
N ILE A 455 -0.97 18.97 9.43
CA ILE A 455 -0.44 20.08 8.64
C ILE A 455 -1.01 21.40 9.19
N SER A 456 -0.18 22.18 9.87
CA SER A 456 -0.59 23.46 10.46
C SER A 456 -0.61 24.60 9.42
N THR A 457 0.37 24.65 8.53
CA THR A 457 0.52 25.71 7.53
C THR A 457 0.91 25.10 6.19
N ALA A 458 0.21 25.48 5.13
CA ALA A 458 0.51 25.03 3.76
C ALA A 458 0.07 26.08 2.75
N GLY A 459 0.78 26.15 1.61
CA GLY A 459 0.23 26.70 0.38
C GLY A 459 -0.84 25.75 -0.15
N GLU A 460 -1.92 26.28 -0.70
CA GLU A 460 -3.04 25.49 -1.21
C GLU A 460 -3.28 25.79 -2.69
N LEU A 461 -3.40 24.72 -3.48
CA LEU A 461 -3.71 24.81 -4.91
C LEU A 461 -4.79 23.80 -5.26
N ARG A 462 -5.89 24.26 -5.83
CA ARG A 462 -6.98 23.41 -6.30
C ARG A 462 -7.22 23.66 -7.78
N LEU A 463 -6.99 22.64 -8.60
CA LEU A 463 -7.17 22.67 -10.04
C LEU A 463 -8.30 21.74 -10.46
N PRO A 464 -9.26 22.21 -11.27
CA PRO A 464 -10.30 21.35 -11.79
C PRO A 464 -9.73 20.29 -12.74
N SER A 465 -10.54 19.29 -13.06
CA SER A 465 -10.22 18.35 -14.14
C SER A 465 -10.18 19.07 -15.48
N GLU A 466 -9.25 18.68 -16.35
CA GLU A 466 -9.17 19.13 -17.75
C GLU A 466 -10.23 18.48 -18.66
N PHE A 467 -11.03 17.58 -18.12
CA PHE A 467 -12.09 16.89 -18.85
C PHE A 467 -13.44 17.61 -18.72
N ASP A 468 -14.19 17.68 -19.82
CA ASP A 468 -15.53 18.24 -19.85
C ASP A 468 -16.57 17.20 -19.40
N PHE A 469 -16.66 16.99 -18.08
CA PHE A 469 -17.63 16.07 -17.49
C PHE A 469 -19.09 16.40 -17.86
N ALA A 470 -19.41 17.66 -18.19
CA ALA A 470 -20.75 18.03 -18.60
C ALA A 470 -21.16 17.39 -19.94
N ARG A 471 -20.18 17.08 -20.80
CA ARG A 471 -20.39 16.43 -22.09
C ARG A 471 -19.96 14.97 -22.13
N GLN A 472 -18.94 14.61 -21.35
CA GLN A 472 -18.33 13.28 -21.38
C GLN A 472 -19.00 12.29 -20.45
N ALA A 473 -19.73 12.74 -19.43
CA ALA A 473 -20.33 11.86 -18.46
C ALA A 473 -21.75 12.27 -18.09
N ILE A 474 -22.57 11.30 -17.66
CA ILE A 474 -23.81 11.54 -16.93
C ILE A 474 -23.77 10.81 -15.59
N LEU A 475 -24.36 11.43 -14.56
CA LEU A 475 -24.52 10.81 -13.24
C LEU A 475 -25.94 10.28 -13.09
N TYR A 476 -26.11 8.97 -13.19
CA TYR A 476 -27.39 8.32 -13.01
C TYR A 476 -27.66 8.03 -11.52
N LEU A 477 -28.77 8.55 -11.02
CA LEU A 477 -29.27 8.30 -9.66
C LEU A 477 -30.70 7.74 -9.77
N PRO A 478 -30.93 6.46 -9.43
CA PRO A 478 -32.26 5.85 -9.55
C PRO A 478 -33.33 6.64 -8.81
N PRO A 479 -34.53 6.81 -9.37
CA PRO A 479 -35.60 7.57 -8.72
C PRO A 479 -36.17 6.86 -7.48
N ARG A 480 -36.11 5.52 -7.45
CA ARG A 480 -36.64 4.70 -6.36
C ARG A 480 -35.70 3.55 -6.06
N MET A 481 -35.11 3.58 -4.87
CA MET A 481 -34.32 2.49 -4.32
C MET A 481 -34.70 2.30 -2.85
N PRO A 482 -34.72 1.07 -2.32
CA PRO A 482 -34.88 0.81 -0.91
C PRO A 482 -33.68 1.33 -0.10
N ASP A 483 -33.85 1.46 1.21
CA ASP A 483 -32.71 1.79 2.10
C ASP A 483 -31.64 0.71 1.98
N PRO A 484 -30.34 1.07 1.90
CA PRO A 484 -29.24 0.12 1.83
C PRO A 484 -29.16 -0.94 2.94
N ARG A 485 -29.86 -0.71 4.05
CA ARG A 485 -30.00 -1.66 5.17
C ARG A 485 -31.18 -2.64 5.00
N SER A 486 -32.06 -2.39 4.04
CA SER A 486 -33.18 -3.28 3.77
C SER A 486 -32.73 -4.60 3.13
N ALA A 487 -33.39 -5.70 3.47
CA ALA A 487 -33.18 -6.99 2.84
C ALA A 487 -33.43 -6.96 1.32
N ASP A 488 -34.34 -6.08 0.86
CA ASP A 488 -34.71 -5.94 -0.54
C ASP A 488 -33.68 -5.17 -1.38
N PHE A 489 -32.69 -4.52 -0.72
CA PHE A 489 -31.73 -3.67 -1.42
C PHE A 489 -30.92 -4.43 -2.47
N ALA A 490 -30.38 -5.60 -2.14
CA ALA A 490 -29.57 -6.38 -3.08
C ALA A 490 -30.37 -6.77 -4.33
N LEU A 491 -31.63 -7.16 -4.16
CA LEU A 491 -32.52 -7.50 -5.28
C LEU A 491 -32.83 -6.29 -6.15
N ALA A 492 -33.13 -5.13 -5.55
CA ALA A 492 -33.38 -3.89 -6.28
C ALA A 492 -32.12 -3.41 -7.03
N ALA A 493 -30.95 -3.44 -6.36
CA ALA A 493 -29.67 -3.10 -6.96
C ALA A 493 -29.33 -4.02 -8.14
N GLY A 494 -29.57 -5.34 -8.00
CA GLY A 494 -29.36 -6.29 -9.09
C GLY A 494 -30.22 -5.99 -10.33
N ARG A 495 -31.50 -5.67 -10.16
CA ARG A 495 -32.39 -5.26 -11.25
C ARG A 495 -31.90 -4.00 -11.94
N GLU A 496 -31.49 -3.00 -11.15
CA GLU A 496 -31.00 -1.74 -11.66
C GLU A 496 -29.68 -1.89 -12.43
N VAL A 497 -28.73 -2.68 -11.86
CA VAL A 497 -27.45 -3.02 -12.53
C VAL A 497 -27.70 -3.68 -13.88
N ILE A 498 -28.60 -4.68 -13.95
CA ILE A 498 -28.94 -5.38 -15.19
C ILE A 498 -29.47 -4.40 -16.24
N GLU A 499 -30.38 -3.49 -15.85
CA GLU A 499 -30.95 -2.50 -16.76
C GLU A 499 -29.94 -1.46 -17.26
N ILE A 500 -28.97 -1.06 -16.41
CA ILE A 500 -27.86 -0.20 -16.82
C ILE A 500 -26.94 -0.95 -17.78
N LEU A 501 -26.52 -2.18 -17.45
CA LEU A 501 -25.62 -2.98 -18.28
C LEU A 501 -26.17 -3.29 -19.67
N ARG A 502 -27.50 -3.49 -19.82
CA ARG A 502 -28.14 -3.64 -21.13
C ARG A 502 -27.97 -2.40 -22.01
N ARG A 503 -28.05 -1.19 -21.40
CA ARG A 503 -27.96 0.10 -22.12
C ARG A 503 -26.52 0.53 -22.38
N THR A 504 -25.58 0.07 -21.60
CA THR A 504 -24.15 0.34 -21.79
C THR A 504 -23.44 -0.77 -22.56
N GLU A 505 -24.17 -1.85 -22.90
CA GLU A 505 -23.62 -3.04 -23.56
C GLU A 505 -22.43 -3.65 -22.81
N GLY A 506 -22.56 -3.83 -21.49
CA GLY A 506 -21.46 -4.20 -20.62
C GLY A 506 -20.47 -3.04 -20.46
N ARG A 507 -19.18 -3.27 -20.70
CA ARG A 507 -18.07 -2.30 -20.59
C ARG A 507 -18.07 -1.57 -19.26
N ALA A 508 -18.27 -2.32 -18.17
CA ALA A 508 -18.61 -1.75 -16.88
C ALA A 508 -17.77 -2.28 -15.72
N PHE A 509 -17.49 -1.38 -14.77
CA PHE A 509 -17.14 -1.74 -13.42
C PHE A 509 -18.36 -1.63 -12.52
N VAL A 510 -18.70 -2.70 -11.81
CA VAL A 510 -19.75 -2.74 -10.80
C VAL A 510 -19.06 -2.90 -9.43
N LEU A 511 -19.04 -1.81 -8.67
CA LEU A 511 -18.27 -1.68 -7.45
C LEU A 511 -19.17 -1.76 -6.22
N PHE A 512 -18.83 -2.67 -5.31
CA PHE A 512 -19.62 -2.98 -4.14
C PHE A 512 -18.91 -2.61 -2.85
N THR A 513 -19.70 -2.32 -1.83
CA THR A 513 -19.22 -2.10 -0.46
C THR A 513 -19.19 -3.39 0.36
N SER A 514 -19.74 -4.51 -0.14
CA SER A 514 -19.69 -5.82 0.52
C SER A 514 -19.68 -6.98 -0.45
N TYR A 515 -18.99 -8.05 -0.10
CA TYR A 515 -18.99 -9.31 -0.86
C TYR A 515 -20.36 -9.98 -0.94
N ALA A 516 -21.19 -9.82 0.09
CA ALA A 516 -22.54 -10.39 0.11
C ALA A 516 -23.41 -9.77 -0.99
N THR A 517 -23.42 -8.43 -1.12
CA THR A 517 -24.16 -7.74 -2.18
C THR A 517 -23.56 -8.06 -3.54
N LEU A 518 -22.21 -8.10 -3.67
CA LEU A 518 -21.52 -8.48 -4.90
C LEU A 518 -22.01 -9.85 -5.40
N GLY A 519 -21.94 -10.90 -4.55
CA GLY A 519 -22.33 -12.25 -4.94
C GLY A 519 -23.81 -12.36 -5.34
N ALA A 520 -24.70 -11.68 -4.62
CA ALA A 520 -26.13 -11.68 -4.95
C ALA A 520 -26.42 -11.01 -6.31
N VAL A 521 -25.83 -9.84 -6.56
CA VAL A 521 -26.04 -9.09 -7.80
C VAL A 521 -25.38 -9.78 -8.99
N GLN A 522 -24.17 -10.31 -8.82
CA GLN A 522 -23.45 -11.07 -9.84
C GLN A 522 -24.26 -12.29 -10.32
N ALA A 523 -24.78 -13.10 -9.39
CA ALA A 523 -25.61 -14.27 -9.73
C ALA A 523 -26.88 -13.88 -10.53
N MET A 524 -27.51 -12.75 -10.19
CA MET A 524 -28.66 -12.24 -10.94
C MET A 524 -28.24 -11.78 -12.35
N ALA A 525 -27.10 -11.09 -12.49
CA ALA A 525 -26.61 -10.60 -13.76
C ALA A 525 -26.21 -11.75 -14.69
N GLU A 526 -25.55 -12.79 -14.21
CA GLU A 526 -25.21 -14.00 -14.99
C GLU A 526 -26.42 -14.72 -15.57
N MET A 527 -27.54 -14.74 -14.86
CA MET A 527 -28.79 -15.34 -15.35
C MET A 527 -29.52 -14.46 -16.37
N ALA A 528 -29.24 -13.17 -16.41
CA ALA A 528 -30.03 -12.20 -17.19
C ALA A 528 -29.29 -11.60 -18.41
N LEU A 529 -27.97 -11.77 -18.49
CA LEU A 529 -27.10 -11.11 -19.46
C LEU A 529 -26.04 -12.09 -19.98
N ASP A 530 -25.72 -12.01 -21.27
CA ASP A 530 -24.70 -12.83 -21.94
C ASP A 530 -23.32 -12.13 -22.03
N TYR A 531 -23.07 -11.10 -21.22
CA TYR A 531 -21.79 -10.41 -21.23
C TYR A 531 -20.70 -11.21 -20.49
N PRO A 532 -19.44 -11.17 -20.94
CA PRO A 532 -18.32 -11.74 -20.17
C PRO A 532 -18.19 -11.08 -18.80
N MET A 533 -18.27 -11.88 -17.74
CA MET A 533 -18.23 -11.38 -16.36
C MET A 533 -16.95 -11.83 -15.65
N PHE A 534 -16.26 -10.88 -15.07
CA PHE A 534 -15.08 -11.09 -14.22
C PHE A 534 -15.43 -10.73 -12.78
N VAL A 535 -14.97 -11.55 -11.84
CA VAL A 535 -15.31 -11.38 -10.42
C VAL A 535 -14.04 -11.34 -9.59
N GLN A 536 -13.94 -10.36 -8.73
CA GLN A 536 -12.82 -10.27 -7.78
C GLN A 536 -12.71 -11.53 -6.93
N GLY A 537 -11.48 -12.08 -6.84
CA GLY A 537 -11.18 -13.30 -6.08
C GLY A 537 -11.19 -14.58 -6.90
N THR A 538 -11.58 -14.55 -8.19
CA THR A 538 -11.49 -15.72 -9.09
C THR A 538 -10.11 -15.86 -9.75
N ALA A 539 -9.36 -14.77 -9.83
CA ALA A 539 -7.99 -14.73 -10.34
C ALA A 539 -7.22 -13.55 -9.71
N PRO A 540 -5.88 -13.49 -9.85
CA PRO A 540 -5.10 -12.34 -9.45
C PRO A 540 -5.60 -11.04 -10.10
N ARG A 541 -5.49 -9.92 -9.39
CA ARG A 541 -6.00 -8.61 -9.83
C ARG A 541 -5.45 -8.17 -11.18
N SER A 542 -4.15 -8.32 -11.39
CA SER A 542 -3.48 -7.99 -12.64
C SER A 542 -4.02 -8.79 -13.83
N GLN A 543 -4.29 -10.08 -13.63
CA GLN A 543 -4.87 -10.96 -14.63
C GLN A 543 -6.31 -10.57 -14.97
N LEU A 544 -7.16 -10.32 -13.95
CA LEU A 544 -8.55 -9.87 -14.16
C LEU A 544 -8.61 -8.58 -14.98
N LEU A 545 -7.73 -7.62 -14.70
CA LEU A 545 -7.67 -6.36 -15.43
C LEU A 545 -7.15 -6.53 -16.86
N ARG A 546 -6.18 -7.40 -17.10
CA ARG A 546 -5.72 -7.74 -18.47
C ARG A 546 -6.85 -8.38 -19.27
N GLN A 547 -7.54 -9.36 -18.70
CA GLN A 547 -8.68 -10.03 -19.34
C GLN A 547 -9.82 -9.05 -19.61
N PHE A 548 -10.17 -8.20 -18.64
CA PHE A 548 -11.19 -7.17 -18.81
C PHE A 548 -10.89 -6.24 -19.99
N ARG A 549 -9.65 -5.73 -20.09
CA ARG A 549 -9.24 -4.85 -21.20
C ARG A 549 -9.25 -5.52 -22.57
N ALA A 550 -8.94 -6.82 -22.61
CA ALA A 550 -8.86 -7.59 -23.85
C ALA A 550 -10.22 -8.15 -24.33
N THR A 551 -11.25 -8.12 -23.47
CA THR A 551 -12.55 -8.74 -23.74
C THR A 551 -13.61 -7.67 -24.03
N PRO A 552 -14.19 -7.65 -25.24
CA PRO A 552 -15.29 -6.74 -25.56
C PRO A 552 -16.50 -6.95 -24.65
N HIS A 553 -17.20 -5.88 -24.32
CA HIS A 553 -18.43 -5.90 -23.52
C HIS A 553 -18.26 -6.51 -22.11
N ALA A 554 -17.04 -6.55 -21.60
CA ALA A 554 -16.72 -7.13 -20.30
C ALA A 554 -17.37 -6.36 -19.14
N VAL A 555 -17.75 -7.10 -18.08
CA VAL A 555 -18.23 -6.54 -16.82
C VAL A 555 -17.35 -7.06 -15.69
N LEU A 556 -16.82 -6.15 -14.86
CA LEU A 556 -16.02 -6.51 -13.69
C LEU A 556 -16.81 -6.21 -12.41
N PHE A 557 -17.05 -7.26 -11.62
CA PHE A 557 -17.65 -7.17 -10.28
C PHE A 557 -16.55 -7.16 -9.22
N ALA A 558 -16.45 -6.05 -8.45
CA ALA A 558 -15.37 -5.88 -7.49
C ALA A 558 -15.82 -5.11 -6.23
N THR A 559 -15.03 -5.20 -5.16
CA THR A 559 -15.21 -4.39 -3.94
C THR A 559 -14.25 -3.20 -3.92
N SER A 560 -14.30 -2.40 -2.87
CA SER A 560 -13.51 -1.16 -2.69
C SER A 560 -12.01 -1.32 -2.89
N SER A 561 -11.45 -2.51 -2.65
CA SER A 561 -10.02 -2.78 -2.91
C SER A 561 -9.63 -2.67 -4.39
N PHE A 562 -10.60 -2.73 -5.31
CA PHE A 562 -10.40 -2.49 -6.75
C PHE A 562 -10.55 -1.01 -7.16
N TRP A 563 -11.05 -0.15 -6.27
CA TRP A 563 -11.24 1.27 -6.61
C TRP A 563 -9.91 2.01 -6.75
N GLN A 564 -8.86 1.55 -6.10
CA GLN A 564 -7.54 2.18 -6.12
C GLN A 564 -6.61 1.55 -7.17
N GLY A 565 -5.81 2.36 -7.86
CA GLY A 565 -4.73 1.89 -8.73
C GLY A 565 -5.16 1.10 -9.98
N VAL A 566 -6.41 1.23 -10.43
CA VAL A 566 -6.90 0.66 -11.69
C VAL A 566 -6.96 1.76 -12.74
N ASP A 567 -6.31 1.54 -13.86
CA ASP A 567 -6.35 2.43 -15.02
C ASP A 567 -6.84 1.64 -16.26
N VAL A 568 -8.02 2.00 -16.76
CA VAL A 568 -8.59 1.45 -17.99
C VAL A 568 -8.94 2.64 -18.89
N ILE A 569 -8.24 2.73 -20.00
CA ILE A 569 -8.38 3.83 -20.97
C ILE A 569 -9.21 3.36 -22.16
N GLY A 570 -10.05 4.25 -22.70
CA GLY A 570 -10.78 4.06 -23.95
C GLY A 570 -12.05 3.22 -23.81
N ASP A 571 -12.52 2.67 -24.92
CA ASP A 571 -13.83 2.04 -25.07
C ASP A 571 -14.08 0.79 -24.20
N ALA A 572 -13.05 0.25 -23.57
CA ALA A 572 -13.20 -0.91 -22.70
C ALA A 572 -14.00 -0.61 -21.42
N LEU A 573 -14.05 0.64 -20.98
CA LEU A 573 -14.80 1.08 -19.80
C LEU A 573 -15.67 2.30 -20.14
N SER A 574 -16.98 2.12 -20.18
CA SER A 574 -17.94 3.19 -20.41
C SER A 574 -18.99 3.33 -19.30
N CYS A 575 -18.87 2.51 -18.23
CA CYS A 575 -19.80 2.58 -17.12
C CYS A 575 -19.12 2.24 -15.80
N VAL A 576 -19.40 3.04 -14.75
CA VAL A 576 -19.02 2.73 -13.37
C VAL A 576 -20.26 2.79 -12.50
N ILE A 577 -20.59 1.67 -11.87
CA ILE A 577 -21.76 1.54 -10.99
C ILE A 577 -21.27 1.31 -9.56
N ILE A 578 -21.77 2.10 -8.62
CA ILE A 578 -21.49 1.94 -7.19
C ILE A 578 -22.79 1.60 -6.47
N ASP A 579 -22.80 0.49 -5.72
CA ASP A 579 -23.99 -0.01 -5.04
C ASP A 579 -24.44 0.91 -3.91
N LYS A 580 -23.53 1.30 -3.03
CA LYS A 580 -23.80 2.12 -1.83
C LYS A 580 -22.71 3.14 -1.61
N LEU A 581 -23.03 4.21 -0.90
CA LEU A 581 -22.02 5.15 -0.42
C LEU A 581 -20.97 4.44 0.42
N PRO A 582 -19.66 4.63 0.15
CA PRO A 582 -18.57 3.86 0.73
C PRO A 582 -18.21 4.33 2.15
N PHE A 583 -19.19 4.37 3.05
CA PHE A 583 -18.92 4.64 4.45
C PHE A 583 -18.08 3.52 5.06
N ALA A 584 -17.03 3.91 5.78
CA ALA A 584 -16.25 2.97 6.58
C ALA A 584 -17.14 2.30 7.63
N SER A 585 -16.93 0.99 7.84
CA SER A 585 -17.74 0.23 8.80
C SER A 585 -17.50 0.72 10.23
N PRO A 586 -18.53 1.10 10.98
CA PRO A 586 -18.38 1.42 12.40
C PRO A 586 -17.94 0.24 13.27
N SER A 587 -18.03 -1.00 12.75
CA SER A 587 -17.53 -2.20 13.43
C SER A 587 -16.04 -2.45 13.20
N ASP A 588 -15.40 -1.75 12.23
CA ASP A 588 -13.94 -1.80 12.10
C ASP A 588 -13.29 -1.13 13.32
N PRO A 589 -12.34 -1.79 14.00
CA PRO A 589 -11.77 -1.28 15.24
C PRO A 589 -11.11 0.09 15.12
N ILE A 590 -10.42 0.37 14.00
CA ILE A 590 -9.74 1.64 13.76
C ILE A 590 -10.78 2.75 13.56
N THR A 591 -11.77 2.49 12.73
CA THR A 591 -12.88 3.42 12.49
C THR A 591 -13.65 3.73 13.78
N ALA A 592 -13.97 2.70 14.58
CA ALA A 592 -14.65 2.86 15.86
C ALA A 592 -13.83 3.72 16.84
N ALA A 593 -12.53 3.45 16.96
CA ALA A 593 -11.65 4.22 17.85
C ALA A 593 -11.52 5.68 17.44
N ARG A 594 -11.42 5.98 16.15
CA ARG A 594 -11.40 7.35 15.62
C ARG A 594 -12.72 8.10 15.90
N ILE A 595 -13.85 7.42 15.73
CA ILE A 595 -15.18 7.97 16.06
C ILE A 595 -15.24 8.31 17.55
N GLU A 596 -14.76 7.43 18.42
CA GLU A 596 -14.73 7.62 19.87
C GLU A 596 -13.83 8.81 20.26
N ALA A 597 -12.61 8.86 19.74
CA ALA A 597 -11.66 9.95 19.97
C ALA A 597 -12.20 11.33 19.53
N ILE A 598 -12.93 11.39 18.42
CA ILE A 598 -13.58 12.64 17.99
C ILE A 598 -14.69 13.06 18.95
N ARG A 599 -15.50 12.12 19.45
CA ARG A 599 -16.56 12.41 20.44
C ARG A 599 -15.98 12.90 21.77
N GLU A 600 -14.90 12.29 22.23
CA GLU A 600 -14.23 12.66 23.49
C GLU A 600 -13.70 14.09 23.47
N ARG A 601 -13.22 14.57 22.31
CA ARG A 601 -12.82 15.97 22.14
C ARG A 601 -13.98 16.92 21.84
N GLY A 602 -15.24 16.43 21.87
CA GLY A 602 -16.45 17.23 21.67
C GLY A 602 -16.82 17.47 20.19
N GLY A 603 -16.18 16.77 19.26
CA GLY A 603 -16.46 16.87 17.82
C GLY A 603 -17.66 16.02 17.37
N GLU A 604 -18.04 16.19 16.10
CA GLU A 604 -19.13 15.44 15.45
C GLU A 604 -18.55 14.44 14.43
N PRO A 605 -18.36 13.14 14.81
CA PRO A 605 -17.61 12.17 14.00
C PRO A 605 -18.20 11.90 12.62
N PHE A 606 -19.51 12.00 12.46
CA PHE A 606 -20.15 11.71 11.18
C PHE A 606 -19.79 12.78 10.13
N GLY A 607 -19.89 14.06 10.49
CA GLY A 607 -19.58 15.18 9.59
C GLY A 607 -18.09 15.46 9.43
N GLU A 608 -17.29 15.26 10.51
CA GLU A 608 -15.86 15.57 10.51
C GLU A 608 -14.98 14.44 9.95
N TYR A 609 -15.44 13.18 10.04
CA TYR A 609 -14.63 12.02 9.64
C TYR A 609 -15.30 11.09 8.64
N GLN A 610 -16.51 10.57 8.96
CA GLN A 610 -17.13 9.51 8.15
C GLN A 610 -17.60 10.02 6.78
N VAL A 611 -18.23 11.20 6.72
CA VAL A 611 -18.67 11.81 5.45
C VAL A 611 -17.48 12.23 4.58
N PRO A 612 -16.46 12.94 5.06
CA PRO A 612 -15.26 13.27 4.29
C PRO A 612 -14.57 12.03 3.70
N LEU A 613 -14.32 11.02 4.53
CA LEU A 613 -13.69 9.77 4.09
C LEU A 613 -14.49 9.08 2.98
N ALA A 614 -15.82 9.02 3.13
CA ALA A 614 -16.71 8.43 2.13
C ALA A 614 -16.78 9.26 0.83
N ILE A 615 -16.69 10.58 0.91
CA ILE A 615 -16.60 11.47 -0.27
C ILE A 615 -15.33 11.16 -1.06
N LEU A 616 -14.17 11.15 -0.41
CA LEU A 616 -12.89 10.85 -1.07
C LEU A 616 -12.90 9.47 -1.72
N ALA A 617 -13.42 8.45 -1.03
CA ALA A 617 -13.56 7.12 -1.58
C ALA A 617 -14.49 7.08 -2.81
N LEU A 618 -15.63 7.78 -2.75
CA LEU A 618 -16.57 7.87 -3.87
C LEU A 618 -15.95 8.56 -5.09
N GLN A 619 -15.25 9.68 -4.88
CA GLN A 619 -14.53 10.40 -5.94
C GLN A 619 -13.51 9.51 -6.62
N GLN A 620 -12.76 8.69 -5.87
CA GLN A 620 -11.77 7.77 -6.43
C GLN A 620 -12.42 6.66 -7.29
N GLY A 621 -13.55 6.12 -6.83
CA GLY A 621 -14.31 5.12 -7.58
C GLY A 621 -14.83 5.68 -8.91
N LEU A 622 -15.47 6.83 -8.86
CA LEU A 622 -16.04 7.49 -10.04
C LEU A 622 -14.99 8.09 -10.98
N GLY A 623 -13.85 8.54 -10.45
CA GLY A 623 -12.74 9.11 -11.21
C GLY A 623 -12.01 8.14 -12.14
N ARG A 624 -12.49 6.89 -12.25
CA ARG A 624 -11.94 5.87 -13.17
C ARG A 624 -12.51 5.94 -14.59
N LEU A 625 -13.66 6.58 -14.76
CA LEU A 625 -14.40 6.54 -16.02
C LEU A 625 -13.77 7.39 -17.12
N ILE A 626 -13.40 8.64 -16.83
CA ILE A 626 -12.88 9.58 -17.83
C ILE A 626 -11.37 9.73 -17.64
N ARG A 627 -10.59 9.30 -18.65
CA ARG A 627 -9.13 9.32 -18.71
C ARG A 627 -8.58 10.04 -19.92
N HIS A 628 -9.42 10.17 -20.97
CA HIS A 628 -9.07 10.81 -22.21
C HIS A 628 -10.20 11.75 -22.66
N ARG A 629 -9.88 12.76 -23.48
CA ARG A 629 -10.89 13.72 -24.03
C ARG A 629 -11.98 13.07 -24.87
N ARG A 630 -11.74 11.85 -25.38
CA ARG A 630 -12.71 11.08 -26.17
C ARG A 630 -13.53 10.11 -25.33
N ASP A 631 -13.15 9.87 -24.09
CA ASP A 631 -13.90 8.96 -23.23
C ASP A 631 -15.28 9.53 -22.95
N ARG A 632 -16.28 8.66 -22.99
CA ARG A 632 -17.67 8.98 -22.63
C ARG A 632 -18.23 7.86 -21.76
N GLY A 633 -19.07 8.20 -20.78
CA GLY A 633 -19.66 7.13 -20.00
C GLY A 633 -20.66 7.55 -18.94
N VAL A 634 -21.14 6.55 -18.24
CA VAL A 634 -22.16 6.63 -17.20
C VAL A 634 -21.54 6.37 -15.84
N LEU A 635 -21.72 7.31 -14.94
CA LEU A 635 -21.51 7.15 -13.51
C LEU A 635 -22.85 6.83 -12.87
N ALA A 636 -22.98 5.73 -12.15
CA ALA A 636 -24.23 5.37 -11.48
C ALA A 636 -24.00 5.13 -9.97
N VAL A 637 -24.82 5.73 -9.13
CA VAL A 637 -24.80 5.50 -7.68
C VAL A 637 -26.20 5.08 -7.23
N LEU A 638 -26.33 3.84 -6.78
CA LEU A 638 -27.63 3.23 -6.48
C LEU A 638 -28.14 3.55 -5.07
N ASP A 639 -27.37 4.29 -4.28
CA ASP A 639 -27.70 4.63 -2.90
C ASP A 639 -28.70 5.79 -2.83
N PRO A 640 -29.94 5.59 -2.34
CA PRO A 640 -30.94 6.66 -2.25
C PRO A 640 -30.54 7.77 -1.27
N ARG A 641 -29.63 7.52 -0.33
CA ARG A 641 -29.18 8.49 0.67
C ARG A 641 -28.49 9.70 0.04
N LEU A 642 -27.90 9.55 -1.13
CA LEU A 642 -27.30 10.64 -1.91
C LEU A 642 -28.33 11.75 -2.25
N ARG A 643 -29.60 11.35 -2.45
CA ARG A 643 -30.70 12.26 -2.76
C ARG A 643 -31.55 12.64 -1.56
N THR A 644 -31.72 11.71 -0.60
CA THR A 644 -32.72 11.82 0.46
C THR A 644 -32.18 12.36 1.78
N LYS A 645 -30.85 12.35 1.98
CA LYS A 645 -30.22 12.80 3.21
C LYS A 645 -29.55 14.16 3.02
N GLY A 646 -29.55 14.98 4.08
CA GLY A 646 -28.97 16.33 4.04
C GLY A 646 -27.49 16.36 3.65
N TYR A 647 -26.71 15.37 4.09
CA TYR A 647 -25.30 15.23 3.72
C TYR A 647 -25.08 14.85 2.23
N GLY A 648 -26.10 14.36 1.53
CA GLY A 648 -25.98 14.02 0.11
C GLY A 648 -25.56 15.20 -0.76
N ARG A 649 -25.89 16.44 -0.36
CA ARG A 649 -25.44 17.66 -1.06
C ARG A 649 -23.92 17.82 -1.01
N ARG A 650 -23.27 17.47 0.10
CA ARG A 650 -21.81 17.49 0.24
C ARG A 650 -21.14 16.52 -0.75
N PHE A 651 -21.70 15.32 -0.87
CA PHE A 651 -21.24 14.35 -1.87
C PHE A 651 -21.38 14.90 -3.29
N LEU A 652 -22.59 15.35 -3.66
CA LEU A 652 -22.85 15.87 -5.02
C LEU A 652 -22.00 17.10 -5.36
N GLY A 653 -21.75 17.99 -4.39
CA GLY A 653 -20.88 19.16 -4.56
C GLY A 653 -19.40 18.84 -4.69
N SER A 654 -18.98 17.64 -4.25
CA SER A 654 -17.61 17.15 -4.34
C SER A 654 -17.35 16.27 -5.58
N LEU A 655 -18.42 15.81 -6.28
CA LEU A 655 -18.27 15.01 -7.49
C LEU A 655 -17.96 15.86 -8.73
N PRO A 656 -17.40 15.25 -9.79
CA PRO A 656 -17.27 15.93 -11.08
C PRO A 656 -18.63 16.47 -11.58
N PRO A 657 -18.66 17.63 -12.26
CA PRO A 657 -19.89 18.31 -12.65
C PRO A 657 -20.61 17.64 -13.84
N ALA A 658 -20.93 16.35 -13.72
CA ALA A 658 -21.70 15.61 -14.69
C ALA A 658 -23.22 15.89 -14.52
N PRO A 659 -24.00 15.99 -15.61
CA PRO A 659 -25.46 16.13 -15.54
C PRO A 659 -26.09 14.96 -14.77
N VAL A 660 -26.93 15.29 -13.78
CA VAL A 660 -27.66 14.29 -13.00
C VAL A 660 -28.92 13.86 -13.75
N VAL A 661 -29.09 12.57 -13.94
CA VAL A 661 -30.26 11.98 -14.60
C VAL A 661 -30.90 10.90 -13.73
N HIS A 662 -32.23 10.72 -13.87
CA HIS A 662 -33.02 9.79 -13.07
C HIS A 662 -33.77 8.76 -13.91
N ASP A 663 -33.69 8.84 -15.22
CA ASP A 663 -34.37 7.96 -16.17
C ASP A 663 -33.33 7.16 -16.96
N LEU A 664 -33.52 5.85 -16.99
CA LEU A 664 -32.68 4.91 -17.76
C LEU A 664 -32.66 5.20 -19.26
N SER A 665 -33.73 5.78 -19.83
CA SER A 665 -33.77 6.19 -21.23
C SER A 665 -32.73 7.26 -21.57
N ARG A 666 -32.33 8.07 -20.60
CA ARG A 666 -31.28 9.08 -20.75
C ARG A 666 -29.89 8.46 -20.94
N ILE A 667 -29.67 7.25 -20.41
CA ILE A 667 -28.43 6.48 -20.64
C ILE A 667 -28.32 6.08 -22.11
N GLU A 668 -29.41 5.55 -22.69
CA GLU A 668 -29.42 5.21 -24.13
C GLU A 668 -29.21 6.43 -25.02
N ALA A 669 -29.94 7.52 -24.76
CA ALA A 669 -29.80 8.76 -25.49
C ALA A 669 -28.37 9.29 -25.48
N PHE A 670 -27.72 9.24 -24.30
CA PHE A 670 -26.34 9.70 -24.12
C PHE A 670 -25.31 8.98 -24.99
N PHE A 671 -25.48 7.70 -25.29
CA PHE A 671 -24.57 6.95 -26.17
C PHE A 671 -24.93 7.04 -27.67
N ARG A 672 -26.15 7.49 -28.01
CA ARG A 672 -26.55 7.71 -29.41
C ARG A 672 -26.12 9.07 -29.96
N ASP A 673 -26.03 10.08 -29.09
CA ASP A 673 -25.52 11.43 -29.39
C ASP A 673 -23.97 11.46 -29.41
#